data_27ba776abb80d7751a79ef6b25c28dd3
#
_entry.id   27ba776abb80d7751a79ef6b25c28dd3
#
_cell.length_a   1.000
_cell.length_b   1.000
_cell.length_c   1.000
_cell.angle_alpha   90.00
_cell.angle_beta   90.00
_cell.angle_gamma   90.00
#
_symmetry.space_group_name_H-M   'P 1'
#
loop_
_entity.id
_entity.type
_entity.pdbx_description
1 polymer ?
#
loop_
_entity_poly.entity_id
_entity_poly.type
_entity_poly.pdbx_seq_one_letter_code
_entity_poly.pdbx_strand_id
1 'polypeptide(L)'
;AIHSRLVAEGKAGSTMRSGASYSTWFNGNVRTVGYFHNQIGILTETIGNPTPVRIPFLPQKQLPHGDLPSPIEPQEWHFRQSVDYSITANWAVMDYASRNRETMLYNRYLMGRNSIERGGRDSWTIHPKVIDEVNAAVAASEGGDRQGQAQVFRRFRGVPDEYFAMLRKPENRDPRGYILSAHQPDFPTAVKFLNTLVKNGVTVHRATRDFEVAGKHYPAGSYVVKPAQAFRPHILDMFEPQDYPNDFEYEGGPPIPPYDNAGYTLAFTMGIEFDRILESFDGPFEKINGFATPLAGSVTNAQGAAGFLLSHELNDAVVATNRLLADNQEVYWLTAQLSANGRTYPAGTIYIPARSSTRGMLEAMTTELGLSFDGVGTAPTGNALQVRPVRIGLWDRYGGSMPSGWTRWLFEQFEFPFQLVYPQELDGGNLRQEFDVLVFVNGAIPSRGRGQRFRGGGTGPDPSTIPQEYRSQLGSITADRTVPQLMEFMEQGGTVITIGSSNSMAQYADLPLTNHLADGKGEPLTRSEYYVPSSVLEVKVDNTRPLAYGVKNRVDVFFNNNPVFRPRPEAQLAGVRPVAWFDSGTPLRSGWAWGQHYLDGGIAIAEAKIGRGNLFMLGPLVLFRGQPHGTFKFFFNGIYLAGTNEVQLGEVATGGQ
;
A
#
# COMPACT_ATOMS: atom_id res chain seq x y z
N ALA A 1 -13.40 10.44 -32.07
CA ALA A 1 -12.78 11.76 -32.26
C ALA A 1 -11.26 11.63 -32.43
N ILE A 2 -10.52 11.06 -31.47
CA ILE A 2 -9.03 10.97 -31.52
C ILE A 2 -8.58 10.21 -32.76
N HIS A 3 -9.00 8.94 -32.93
CA HIS A 3 -8.62 8.12 -34.10
C HIS A 3 -8.98 8.76 -35.44
N SER A 4 -10.20 9.30 -35.55
CA SER A 4 -10.63 9.95 -36.80
C SER A 4 -9.73 11.13 -37.16
N ARG A 5 -9.30 11.91 -36.17
CA ARG A 5 -8.41 13.05 -36.41
C ARG A 5 -7.00 12.61 -36.76
N LEU A 6 -6.46 11.61 -36.07
CA LEU A 6 -5.14 11.04 -36.38
C LEU A 6 -5.11 10.49 -37.82
N VAL A 7 -6.14 9.74 -38.23
CA VAL A 7 -6.26 9.25 -39.61
C VAL A 7 -6.37 10.39 -40.60
N ALA A 8 -7.20 11.42 -40.32
CA ALA A 8 -7.35 12.58 -41.19
C ALA A 8 -6.05 13.40 -41.34
N GLU A 9 -5.17 13.42 -40.33
CA GLU A 9 -3.86 14.06 -40.38
C GLU A 9 -2.75 13.12 -40.88
N GLY A 10 -3.05 11.92 -41.38
CA GLY A 10 -2.10 10.93 -41.89
C GLY A 10 -1.19 10.32 -40.80
N LYS A 11 -1.61 10.35 -39.53
CA LYS A 11 -0.87 9.83 -38.39
C LYS A 11 -1.29 8.39 -38.09
N ALA A 12 -0.54 7.45 -38.64
CA ALA A 12 -0.82 6.00 -38.56
C ALA A 12 -0.41 5.37 -37.22
N GLY A 13 -0.86 4.15 -36.95
CA GLY A 13 -0.45 3.34 -35.81
C GLY A 13 -1.26 3.55 -34.53
N SER A 14 -2.31 4.40 -34.57
CA SER A 14 -3.21 4.60 -33.44
C SER A 14 -4.15 3.41 -33.26
N THR A 15 -4.19 2.82 -32.09
CA THR A 15 -5.03 1.67 -31.73
C THR A 15 -5.85 1.94 -30.48
N MET A 16 -6.94 1.19 -30.28
CA MET A 16 -7.77 1.22 -29.07
C MET A 16 -7.33 0.12 -28.08
N ARG A 17 -8.25 -0.32 -27.26
CA ARG A 17 -8.02 -1.28 -26.17
C ARG A 17 -7.37 -2.60 -26.63
N SER A 18 -7.69 -3.10 -27.80
CA SER A 18 -7.12 -4.35 -28.34
C SER A 18 -5.62 -4.28 -28.63
N GLY A 19 -5.05 -3.08 -28.68
CA GLY A 19 -3.61 -2.89 -28.83
C GLY A 19 -2.86 -2.92 -27.48
N ALA A 20 -3.57 -2.86 -26.37
CA ALA A 20 -2.96 -2.91 -25.04
C ALA A 20 -2.59 -4.36 -24.64
N SER A 21 -1.45 -4.51 -23.98
CA SER A 21 -1.00 -5.80 -23.42
C SER A 21 -1.40 -5.97 -21.94
N TYR A 22 -2.36 -5.19 -21.46
CA TYR A 22 -2.84 -5.17 -20.10
C TYR A 22 -4.38 -5.07 -20.06
N SER A 23 -4.97 -5.50 -18.95
CA SER A 23 -6.41 -5.33 -18.72
C SER A 23 -6.76 -3.85 -18.53
N THR A 24 -7.88 -3.46 -19.15
CA THR A 24 -8.45 -2.11 -18.96
C THR A 24 -9.49 -2.05 -17.85
N TRP A 25 -9.79 -3.16 -17.21
CA TRP A 25 -10.47 -3.19 -15.94
C TRP A 25 -9.54 -2.62 -14.88
N PHE A 26 -9.80 -1.42 -14.42
CA PHE A 26 -8.89 -0.73 -13.54
C PHE A 26 -9.56 0.42 -12.79
N ASN A 27 -9.25 0.56 -11.51
CA ASN A 27 -9.93 1.49 -10.62
C ASN A 27 -9.01 2.44 -9.83
N GLY A 28 -7.70 2.31 -9.94
CA GLY A 28 -6.74 2.99 -9.06
C GLY A 28 -5.81 4.00 -9.72
N ASN A 29 -6.29 4.87 -10.63
CA ASN A 29 -5.42 5.80 -11.34
C ASN A 29 -6.08 7.17 -11.52
N VAL A 30 -5.31 8.18 -11.89
CA VAL A 30 -5.80 9.53 -12.24
C VAL A 30 -6.93 9.48 -13.27
N ARG A 31 -6.85 8.59 -14.26
CA ARG A 31 -7.91 8.35 -15.24
C ARG A 31 -9.22 7.93 -14.59
N THR A 32 -9.18 6.96 -13.68
CA THR A 32 -10.36 6.35 -13.06
C THR A 32 -10.97 7.22 -11.97
N VAL A 33 -10.20 8.06 -11.29
CA VAL A 33 -10.75 9.01 -10.34
C VAL A 33 -11.79 9.93 -11.00
N GLY A 34 -11.58 10.26 -12.28
CA GLY A 34 -12.56 10.99 -13.09
C GLY A 34 -13.89 10.25 -13.23
N TYR A 35 -13.88 8.91 -13.44
CA TYR A 35 -15.10 8.09 -13.55
C TYR A 35 -15.93 8.17 -12.27
N PHE A 36 -15.30 8.09 -11.13
CA PHE A 36 -15.94 8.15 -9.82
C PHE A 36 -16.46 9.55 -9.46
N HIS A 37 -16.06 10.58 -10.24
CA HIS A 37 -16.48 11.97 -10.07
C HIS A 37 -17.36 12.47 -11.22
N ASN A 38 -18.08 11.57 -11.89
CA ASN A 38 -19.00 11.90 -12.99
C ASN A 38 -18.29 12.61 -14.15
N GLN A 39 -17.05 12.20 -14.46
CA GLN A 39 -16.22 12.75 -15.53
C GLN A 39 -15.82 11.66 -16.51
N ILE A 40 -15.43 12.07 -17.71
CA ILE A 40 -14.80 11.18 -18.69
C ILE A 40 -13.31 11.13 -18.41
N GLY A 41 -12.79 9.94 -18.12
CA GLY A 41 -11.36 9.67 -18.01
C GLY A 41 -10.85 9.01 -19.29
N ILE A 42 -9.72 9.47 -19.80
CA ILE A 42 -9.08 8.93 -21.01
C ILE A 42 -7.59 8.71 -20.69
N LEU A 43 -7.08 7.53 -21.02
CA LEU A 43 -5.66 7.26 -21.08
C LEU A 43 -5.22 7.27 -22.54
N THR A 44 -4.28 8.10 -22.87
CA THR A 44 -3.57 8.11 -24.15
C THR A 44 -2.10 7.86 -23.91
N GLU A 45 -1.54 6.92 -24.65
CA GLU A 45 -0.12 6.60 -24.52
C GLU A 45 0.57 6.67 -25.88
N THR A 46 1.75 7.22 -25.89
CA THR A 46 2.67 7.26 -27.04
C THR A 46 4.01 6.65 -26.62
N ILE A 47 4.89 6.42 -27.57
CA ILE A 47 6.25 5.94 -27.28
C ILE A 47 6.97 6.97 -26.41
N GLY A 48 7.27 6.59 -25.15
CA GLY A 48 7.97 7.41 -24.15
C GLY A 48 9.38 6.93 -23.82
N ASN A 49 9.86 5.86 -24.47
CA ASN A 49 11.21 5.36 -24.29
C ASN A 49 12.24 6.31 -24.91
N PRO A 50 13.55 6.21 -24.57
CA PRO A 50 14.59 6.95 -25.26
C PRO A 50 14.48 6.79 -26.78
N THR A 51 14.47 7.90 -27.49
CA THR A 51 14.38 7.93 -28.97
C THR A 51 15.69 8.44 -29.56
N PRO A 52 16.01 8.10 -30.83
CA PRO A 52 15.18 7.38 -31.78
C PRO A 52 15.03 5.88 -31.44
N VAL A 53 13.87 5.31 -31.74
CA VAL A 53 13.60 3.88 -31.59
C VAL A 53 13.00 3.34 -32.91
N ARG A 54 13.44 2.14 -33.33
CA ARG A 54 12.91 1.53 -34.54
C ARG A 54 11.57 0.86 -34.25
N ILE A 55 10.53 1.23 -35.01
CA ILE A 55 9.28 0.47 -35.10
C ILE A 55 9.56 -0.73 -36.02
N PRO A 56 9.43 -1.97 -35.50
CA PRO A 56 9.74 -3.17 -36.27
C PRO A 56 8.61 -3.51 -37.27
N PHE A 57 8.95 -4.25 -38.29
CA PHE A 57 7.95 -4.90 -39.15
C PHE A 57 7.30 -6.08 -38.43
N LEU A 58 6.01 -5.99 -38.18
CA LEU A 58 5.19 -7.06 -37.60
C LEU A 58 4.04 -7.32 -38.56
N PRO A 59 4.09 -8.42 -39.37
CA PRO A 59 3.12 -8.67 -40.42
C PRO A 59 1.67 -8.64 -39.96
N GLN A 60 1.36 -9.27 -38.81
CA GLN A 60 0.02 -9.29 -38.23
C GLN A 60 -0.50 -7.91 -37.81
N LYS A 61 0.37 -6.92 -37.61
CA LYS A 61 0.01 -5.55 -37.26
C LYS A 61 -0.16 -4.64 -38.48
N GLN A 62 0.01 -5.17 -39.70
CA GLN A 62 -0.19 -4.43 -40.95
C GLN A 62 -1.59 -4.62 -41.55
N LEU A 63 -2.43 -5.48 -40.94
CA LEU A 63 -3.81 -5.65 -41.39
C LEU A 63 -4.72 -4.58 -40.74
N PRO A 64 -5.35 -3.70 -41.51
CA PRO A 64 -6.34 -2.76 -40.98
C PRO A 64 -7.55 -3.47 -40.39
N HIS A 65 -8.03 -3.02 -39.25
CA HIS A 65 -9.26 -3.48 -38.61
C HIS A 65 -9.87 -2.39 -37.73
N GLY A 66 -11.06 -2.62 -37.14
CA GLY A 66 -11.81 -1.61 -36.40
C GLY A 66 -11.02 -0.90 -35.29
N ASP A 67 -10.12 -1.60 -34.61
CA ASP A 67 -9.28 -1.04 -33.55
C ASP A 67 -7.95 -0.47 -34.04
N LEU A 68 -7.52 -0.80 -35.26
CA LEU A 68 -6.31 -0.30 -35.92
C LEU A 68 -6.65 0.08 -37.38
N PRO A 69 -7.31 1.20 -37.61
CA PRO A 69 -7.80 1.58 -38.95
C PRO A 69 -6.68 1.99 -39.91
N SER A 70 -5.53 2.42 -39.39
CA SER A 70 -4.38 2.86 -40.19
C SER A 70 -3.09 2.30 -39.57
N PRO A 71 -2.65 1.09 -39.98
CA PRO A 71 -1.39 0.50 -39.53
C PRO A 71 -0.19 1.39 -39.85
N ILE A 72 0.81 1.38 -38.99
CA ILE A 72 2.05 2.14 -39.17
C ILE A 72 3.10 1.25 -39.84
N GLU A 73 3.78 1.81 -40.84
CA GLU A 73 4.90 1.15 -41.51
C GLU A 73 6.16 1.12 -40.63
N PRO A 74 7.05 0.12 -40.84
CA PRO A 74 8.35 0.08 -40.15
C PRO A 74 9.14 1.34 -40.40
N GLN A 75 9.53 2.06 -39.34
CA GLN A 75 10.26 3.32 -39.45
C GLN A 75 11.07 3.61 -38.18
N GLU A 76 11.95 4.60 -38.26
CA GLU A 76 12.55 5.20 -37.10
C GLU A 76 11.58 6.20 -36.46
N TRP A 77 11.33 6.05 -35.15
CA TRP A 77 10.44 6.91 -34.38
C TRP A 77 11.23 7.87 -33.52
N HIS A 78 10.98 9.15 -33.71
CA HIS A 78 11.61 10.23 -32.97
C HIS A 78 10.64 10.82 -31.92
N PHE A 79 11.17 11.39 -30.84
CA PHE A 79 10.36 11.99 -29.77
C PHE A 79 9.40 13.06 -30.30
N ARG A 80 9.79 13.80 -31.31
CA ARG A 80 8.94 14.79 -31.97
C ARG A 80 7.63 14.19 -32.45
N GLN A 81 7.63 12.98 -32.98
CA GLN A 81 6.41 12.29 -33.43
C GLN A 81 5.47 11.99 -32.25
N SER A 82 5.99 11.56 -31.11
CA SER A 82 5.18 11.40 -29.88
C SER A 82 4.51 12.70 -29.45
N VAL A 83 5.24 13.83 -29.51
CA VAL A 83 4.69 15.16 -29.23
C VAL A 83 3.58 15.52 -30.20
N ASP A 84 3.81 15.35 -31.51
CA ASP A 84 2.83 15.71 -32.54
C ASP A 84 1.55 14.85 -32.47
N TYR A 85 1.67 13.57 -32.12
CA TYR A 85 0.51 12.70 -31.89
C TYR A 85 -0.26 13.11 -30.64
N SER A 86 0.42 13.44 -29.56
CA SER A 86 -0.19 13.92 -28.31
C SER A 86 -0.94 15.24 -28.54
N ILE A 87 -0.38 16.17 -29.30
CA ILE A 87 -1.02 17.44 -29.66
C ILE A 87 -2.31 17.16 -30.45
N THR A 88 -2.26 16.29 -31.47
CA THR A 88 -3.45 15.91 -32.26
C THR A 88 -4.53 15.29 -31.40
N ALA A 89 -4.17 14.36 -30.49
CA ALA A 89 -5.11 13.75 -29.56
C ALA A 89 -5.76 14.80 -28.65
N ASN A 90 -4.99 15.73 -28.09
CA ASN A 90 -5.48 16.80 -27.24
C ASN A 90 -6.42 17.75 -28.00
N TRP A 91 -6.08 18.14 -29.22
CA TRP A 91 -6.97 18.94 -30.07
C TRP A 91 -8.29 18.23 -30.36
N ALA A 92 -8.26 16.92 -30.63
CA ALA A 92 -9.47 16.14 -30.86
C ALA A 92 -10.38 16.10 -29.62
N VAL A 93 -9.79 15.99 -28.42
CA VAL A 93 -10.55 16.01 -27.14
C VAL A 93 -11.15 17.38 -26.89
N MET A 94 -10.39 18.47 -27.08
CA MET A 94 -10.87 19.84 -26.86
C MET A 94 -12.01 20.19 -27.84
N ASP A 95 -11.86 19.83 -29.12
CA ASP A 95 -12.89 20.04 -30.14
C ASP A 95 -14.18 19.29 -29.81
N TYR A 96 -14.07 18.02 -29.42
CA TYR A 96 -15.19 17.21 -28.98
C TYR A 96 -15.90 17.80 -27.76
N ALA A 97 -15.12 18.18 -26.74
CA ALA A 97 -15.65 18.80 -25.52
C ALA A 97 -16.36 20.13 -25.81
N SER A 98 -15.78 20.97 -26.68
CA SER A 98 -16.37 22.23 -27.08
C SER A 98 -17.73 22.06 -27.78
N ARG A 99 -17.82 21.14 -28.73
CA ARG A 99 -19.06 20.88 -29.48
C ARG A 99 -20.15 20.23 -28.64
N ASN A 100 -19.80 19.45 -27.63
CA ASN A 100 -20.73 18.67 -26.81
C ASN A 100 -20.88 19.22 -25.39
N ARG A 101 -20.40 20.44 -25.10
CA ARG A 101 -20.29 21.01 -23.75
C ARG A 101 -21.59 20.94 -22.95
N GLU A 102 -22.71 21.29 -23.56
CA GLU A 102 -24.02 21.32 -22.88
C GLU A 102 -24.47 19.91 -22.50
N THR A 103 -24.39 18.98 -23.43
CA THR A 103 -24.71 17.57 -23.18
C THR A 103 -23.81 16.97 -22.09
N MET A 104 -22.52 17.23 -22.13
CA MET A 104 -21.57 16.70 -21.14
C MET A 104 -21.83 17.28 -19.74
N LEU A 105 -22.10 18.59 -19.65
CA LEU A 105 -22.41 19.23 -18.36
C LEU A 105 -23.77 18.76 -17.81
N TYR A 106 -24.77 18.62 -18.67
CA TYR A 106 -26.07 18.09 -18.26
C TYR A 106 -26.00 16.63 -17.81
N ASN A 107 -25.28 15.80 -18.54
CA ASN A 107 -25.06 14.39 -18.14
C ASN A 107 -24.34 14.30 -16.80
N ARG A 108 -23.32 15.13 -16.57
CA ARG A 108 -22.62 15.19 -15.27
C ARG A 108 -23.59 15.56 -14.14
N TYR A 109 -24.46 16.52 -14.35
CA TYR A 109 -25.52 16.87 -13.39
C TYR A 109 -26.45 15.68 -13.12
N LEU A 110 -26.94 15.02 -14.19
CA LEU A 110 -27.82 13.84 -14.05
C LEU A 110 -27.16 12.71 -13.32
N MET A 111 -25.90 12.40 -13.62
CA MET A 111 -25.12 11.37 -12.92
C MET A 111 -25.01 11.67 -11.42
N GLY A 112 -24.72 12.93 -11.07
CA GLY A 112 -24.65 13.37 -9.68
C GLY A 112 -26.00 13.25 -8.96
N ARG A 113 -27.09 13.73 -9.59
CA ARG A 113 -28.45 13.58 -9.05
C ARG A 113 -28.83 12.13 -8.83
N ASN A 114 -28.61 11.28 -9.84
CA ASN A 114 -28.93 9.85 -9.75
C ASN A 114 -28.09 9.14 -8.66
N SER A 115 -26.85 9.58 -8.44
CA SER A 115 -26.00 9.08 -7.37
C SER A 115 -26.54 9.44 -5.98
N ILE A 116 -27.03 10.68 -5.80
CA ILE A 116 -27.71 11.11 -4.56
C ILE A 116 -28.96 10.27 -4.30
N GLU A 117 -29.84 10.15 -5.31
CA GLU A 117 -31.07 9.36 -5.21
C GLU A 117 -30.77 7.88 -4.88
N ARG A 118 -29.78 7.28 -5.56
CA ARG A 118 -29.36 5.90 -5.31
C ARG A 118 -28.80 5.70 -3.89
N GLY A 119 -28.01 6.63 -3.37
CA GLY A 119 -27.48 6.59 -2.01
C GLY A 119 -28.57 6.79 -0.93
N GLY A 120 -29.74 7.36 -1.32
CA GLY A 120 -30.91 7.54 -0.44
C GLY A 120 -31.87 6.35 -0.37
N ARG A 121 -31.64 5.26 -1.12
CA ARG A 121 -32.50 4.07 -1.16
C ARG A 121 -31.68 2.80 -1.22
N ASP A 122 -32.32 1.63 -1.06
CA ASP A 122 -31.65 0.36 -1.25
C ASP A 122 -31.19 0.20 -2.68
N SER A 123 -29.93 -0.16 -2.83
CA SER A 123 -29.27 -0.39 -4.11
C SER A 123 -28.19 -1.44 -3.96
N TRP A 124 -27.80 -2.04 -5.08
CA TRP A 124 -26.77 -3.07 -5.14
C TRP A 124 -25.77 -2.73 -6.25
N THR A 125 -24.50 -2.73 -5.92
CA THR A 125 -23.41 -2.72 -6.88
C THR A 125 -23.04 -4.18 -7.17
N ILE A 126 -23.25 -4.62 -8.40
CA ILE A 126 -22.97 -6.01 -8.78
C ILE A 126 -21.47 -6.17 -9.02
N HIS A 127 -20.89 -7.14 -8.34
CA HIS A 127 -19.46 -7.47 -8.40
C HIS A 127 -19.20 -8.74 -9.21
N PRO A 128 -18.03 -8.90 -9.85
CA PRO A 128 -17.66 -10.08 -10.61
C PRO A 128 -17.86 -11.40 -9.86
N LYS A 129 -17.47 -11.49 -8.59
CA LYS A 129 -17.63 -12.71 -7.78
C LYS A 129 -19.09 -13.12 -7.59
N VAL A 130 -20.01 -12.17 -7.47
CA VAL A 130 -21.43 -12.47 -7.37
C VAL A 130 -21.96 -13.09 -8.66
N ILE A 131 -21.43 -12.63 -9.80
CA ILE A 131 -21.74 -13.26 -11.09
C ILE A 131 -21.18 -14.69 -11.17
N ASP A 132 -19.95 -14.92 -10.67
CA ASP A 132 -19.35 -16.24 -10.60
C ASP A 132 -20.16 -17.17 -9.68
N GLU A 133 -20.65 -16.70 -8.53
CA GLU A 133 -21.55 -17.45 -7.65
C GLU A 133 -22.86 -17.85 -8.35
N VAL A 134 -23.48 -16.94 -9.10
CA VAL A 134 -24.69 -17.23 -9.89
C VAL A 134 -24.38 -18.28 -10.95
N ASN A 135 -23.29 -18.14 -11.69
CA ASN A 135 -22.90 -19.10 -12.70
C ASN A 135 -22.63 -20.50 -12.11
N ALA A 136 -21.98 -20.56 -10.94
CA ALA A 136 -21.74 -21.82 -10.24
C ALA A 136 -23.05 -22.47 -9.76
N ALA A 137 -23.99 -21.69 -9.23
CA ALA A 137 -25.29 -22.17 -8.79
C ALA A 137 -26.11 -22.74 -9.96
N VAL A 138 -26.11 -22.04 -11.10
CA VAL A 138 -26.77 -22.52 -12.33
C VAL A 138 -26.14 -23.83 -12.82
N ALA A 139 -24.81 -23.91 -12.86
CA ALA A 139 -24.11 -25.12 -13.28
C ALA A 139 -24.40 -26.32 -12.36
N ALA A 140 -24.50 -26.09 -11.05
CA ALA A 140 -24.84 -27.13 -10.07
C ALA A 140 -26.28 -27.65 -10.23
N SER A 141 -27.24 -26.80 -10.64
CA SER A 141 -28.64 -27.17 -10.81
C SER A 141 -28.91 -27.98 -12.10
N GLU A 142 -28.11 -27.76 -13.13
CA GLU A 142 -28.32 -28.40 -14.44
C GLU A 142 -27.74 -29.83 -14.55
N GLY A 143 -27.14 -30.39 -13.51
CA GLY A 143 -26.56 -31.73 -13.46
C GLY A 143 -25.63 -32.00 -14.65
N GLY A 144 -24.37 -32.08 -14.44
CA GLY A 144 -23.16 -32.34 -15.27
C GLY A 144 -23.18 -32.90 -16.70
N ASP A 145 -24.27 -33.02 -17.40
CA ASP A 145 -24.36 -33.90 -18.57
C ASP A 145 -24.71 -33.25 -19.94
N ARG A 146 -24.56 -31.91 -20.08
CA ARG A 146 -24.90 -31.21 -21.32
C ARG A 146 -23.83 -30.22 -21.80
N GLN A 147 -22.59 -30.65 -21.90
CA GLN A 147 -21.47 -29.78 -22.34
C GLN A 147 -21.41 -29.42 -23.82
N GLY A 148 -22.12 -30.11 -24.71
CA GLY A 148 -21.87 -29.95 -26.16
C GLY A 148 -22.88 -29.13 -26.96
N GLN A 149 -24.17 -29.13 -26.61
CA GLN A 149 -25.22 -28.47 -27.43
C GLN A 149 -25.84 -27.23 -26.80
N ALA A 150 -25.56 -26.95 -25.53
CA ALA A 150 -26.21 -25.91 -24.75
C ALA A 150 -25.69 -24.49 -25.03
N GLN A 151 -24.45 -24.29 -25.45
CA GLN A 151 -23.84 -22.96 -25.54
C GLN A 151 -24.49 -22.04 -26.61
N VAL A 152 -24.92 -22.59 -27.75
CA VAL A 152 -25.53 -21.78 -28.83
C VAL A 152 -26.96 -21.38 -28.49
N PHE A 153 -27.73 -22.26 -27.82
CA PHE A 153 -29.12 -21.99 -27.44
C PHE A 153 -29.21 -21.19 -26.11
N ARG A 154 -28.24 -21.31 -25.21
CA ARG A 154 -28.16 -20.50 -23.97
C ARG A 154 -28.08 -19.00 -24.28
N ARG A 155 -27.45 -18.58 -25.36
CA ARG A 155 -27.31 -17.17 -25.75
C ARG A 155 -28.66 -16.46 -25.91
N PHE A 156 -29.76 -17.18 -26.11
CA PHE A 156 -31.08 -16.63 -26.34
C PHE A 156 -32.11 -16.99 -25.24
N ARG A 157 -31.83 -17.94 -24.35
CA ARG A 157 -32.77 -18.36 -23.32
C ARG A 157 -32.53 -17.76 -21.95
N GLY A 158 -31.35 -17.22 -21.71
CA GLY A 158 -30.98 -16.70 -20.39
C GLY A 158 -30.91 -17.77 -19.30
N VAL A 159 -30.70 -17.31 -18.08
CA VAL A 159 -30.76 -18.08 -16.84
C VAL A 159 -32.14 -17.86 -16.21
N PRO A 160 -32.76 -18.84 -15.52
CA PRO A 160 -34.04 -18.66 -14.85
C PRO A 160 -34.04 -17.44 -13.92
N ASP A 161 -35.14 -16.66 -13.94
CA ASP A 161 -35.27 -15.41 -13.20
C ASP A 161 -35.08 -15.55 -11.69
N GLU A 162 -35.27 -16.76 -11.13
CA GLU A 162 -35.04 -17.05 -9.71
C GLU A 162 -33.61 -16.75 -9.26
N TYR A 163 -32.61 -16.92 -10.14
CA TYR A 163 -31.22 -16.60 -9.85
C TYR A 163 -30.95 -15.09 -9.75
N PHE A 164 -31.84 -14.25 -10.27
CA PHE A 164 -31.72 -12.80 -10.17
C PHE A 164 -31.76 -12.32 -8.69
N ALA A 165 -32.44 -13.06 -7.81
CA ALA A 165 -32.48 -12.76 -6.39
C ALA A 165 -31.09 -12.84 -5.73
N MET A 166 -30.20 -13.71 -6.25
CA MET A 166 -28.82 -13.82 -5.74
C MET A 166 -28.02 -12.53 -5.90
N LEU A 167 -28.32 -11.76 -6.94
CA LEU A 167 -27.66 -10.45 -7.18
C LEU A 167 -28.11 -9.38 -6.18
N ARG A 168 -29.21 -9.64 -5.45
CA ARG A 168 -29.85 -8.66 -4.56
C ARG A 168 -30.04 -9.17 -3.14
N LYS A 169 -29.16 -10.06 -2.68
CA LYS A 169 -29.16 -10.49 -1.28
C LYS A 169 -29.07 -9.28 -0.34
N PRO A 170 -29.86 -9.21 0.74
CA PRO A 170 -29.89 -8.07 1.66
C PRO A 170 -28.51 -7.69 2.22
N GLU A 171 -27.67 -8.67 2.53
CA GLU A 171 -26.32 -8.50 3.04
C GLU A 171 -25.37 -7.83 2.04
N ASN A 172 -25.64 -7.96 0.75
CA ASN A 172 -24.86 -7.38 -0.34
C ASN A 172 -25.36 -5.97 -0.75
N ARG A 173 -26.33 -5.40 -0.01
CA ARG A 173 -26.77 -4.03 -0.27
C ARG A 173 -25.61 -3.05 -0.13
N ASP A 174 -25.62 -2.03 -0.97
CA ASP A 174 -24.74 -0.88 -0.79
C ASP A 174 -25.10 -0.16 0.51
N PRO A 175 -24.13 0.33 1.27
CA PRO A 175 -24.38 0.96 2.56
C PRO A 175 -25.10 2.30 2.43
N ARG A 176 -25.81 2.66 3.47
CA ARG A 176 -26.47 3.96 3.68
C ARG A 176 -25.54 4.95 4.40
N GLY A 177 -24.46 4.47 4.97
CA GLY A 177 -23.42 5.26 5.60
C GLY A 177 -22.25 4.46 6.13
N TYR A 178 -21.20 5.19 6.43
CA TYR A 178 -20.02 4.71 7.13
C TYR A 178 -19.80 5.55 8.38
N ILE A 179 -19.52 4.91 9.50
CA ILE A 179 -19.24 5.57 10.77
C ILE A 179 -17.82 5.23 11.22
N LEU A 180 -17.01 6.26 11.46
CA LEU A 180 -15.66 6.15 12.02
C LEU A 180 -15.72 6.63 13.47
N SER A 181 -15.60 5.69 14.41
CA SER A 181 -15.64 5.99 15.84
C SER A 181 -14.46 6.85 16.26
N ALA A 182 -14.71 7.84 17.13
CA ALA A 182 -13.64 8.63 17.77
C ALA A 182 -12.78 7.81 18.73
N HIS A 183 -13.23 6.62 19.13
CA HIS A 183 -12.50 5.72 20.03
C HIS A 183 -11.57 4.73 19.32
N GLN A 184 -11.38 4.83 17.99
CA GLN A 184 -10.44 3.94 17.32
C GLN A 184 -8.99 4.23 17.71
N PRO A 185 -8.10 3.21 17.70
CA PRO A 185 -6.75 3.33 18.26
C PRO A 185 -5.90 4.45 17.62
N ASP A 186 -5.92 4.56 16.29
CA ASP A 186 -5.19 5.59 15.52
C ASP A 186 -6.15 6.58 14.87
N PHE A 187 -6.85 7.36 15.69
CA PHE A 187 -7.79 8.36 15.22
C PHE A 187 -7.16 9.46 14.35
N PRO A 188 -5.93 9.96 14.62
CA PRO A 188 -5.25 10.89 13.71
C PRO A 188 -5.10 10.35 12.30
N THR A 189 -4.78 9.07 12.11
CA THR A 189 -4.74 8.44 10.78
C THR A 189 -6.13 8.37 10.14
N ALA A 190 -7.19 8.10 10.92
CA ALA A 190 -8.56 8.17 10.41
C ALA A 190 -8.92 9.59 9.91
N VAL A 191 -8.47 10.62 10.58
CA VAL A 191 -8.64 12.02 10.14
C VAL A 191 -7.90 12.29 8.82
N LYS A 192 -6.70 11.75 8.64
CA LYS A 192 -5.96 11.85 7.36
C LYS A 192 -6.75 11.19 6.21
N PHE A 193 -7.36 10.03 6.46
CA PHE A 193 -8.25 9.37 5.51
C PHE A 193 -9.48 10.24 5.16
N LEU A 194 -10.18 10.78 6.15
CA LEU A 194 -11.31 11.69 5.94
C LEU A 194 -10.92 12.92 5.12
N ASN A 195 -9.74 13.48 5.38
CA ASN A 195 -9.22 14.62 4.63
C ASN A 195 -8.93 14.28 3.16
N THR A 196 -8.57 13.03 2.87
CA THR A 196 -8.48 12.55 1.48
C THR A 196 -9.85 12.58 0.81
N LEU A 197 -10.91 12.14 1.50
CA LEU A 197 -12.29 12.23 1.00
C LEU A 197 -12.72 13.68 0.76
N VAL A 198 -12.45 14.58 1.74
CA VAL A 198 -12.78 16.00 1.65
C VAL A 198 -12.08 16.67 0.46
N LYS A 199 -10.78 16.39 0.25
CA LYS A 199 -10.01 16.86 -0.92
C LYS A 199 -10.62 16.43 -2.24
N ASN A 200 -11.28 15.28 -2.27
CA ASN A 200 -11.98 14.73 -3.43
C ASN A 200 -13.47 15.14 -3.50
N GLY A 201 -13.88 16.13 -2.73
CA GLY A 201 -15.22 16.72 -2.82
C GLY A 201 -16.32 15.95 -2.09
N VAL A 202 -15.97 15.01 -1.23
CA VAL A 202 -16.91 14.27 -0.38
C VAL A 202 -17.27 15.11 0.86
N THR A 203 -18.57 15.20 1.15
CA THR A 203 -19.07 15.79 2.38
C THR A 203 -18.95 14.80 3.53
N VAL A 204 -18.29 15.22 4.59
CA VAL A 204 -18.10 14.48 5.85
C VAL A 204 -18.87 15.20 6.95
N HIS A 205 -19.49 14.44 7.86
CA HIS A 205 -20.20 14.97 9.02
C HIS A 205 -19.48 14.53 10.29
N ARG A 206 -19.58 15.36 11.34
CA ARG A 206 -19.09 15.06 12.67
C ARG A 206 -20.26 15.00 13.65
N ALA A 207 -20.26 14.00 14.52
CA ALA A 207 -21.23 13.91 15.61
C ALA A 207 -20.92 14.96 16.69
N THR A 208 -21.95 15.76 17.07
CA THR A 208 -21.83 16.82 18.07
C THR A 208 -22.10 16.30 19.49
N ARG A 209 -22.70 15.16 19.63
CA ARG A 209 -22.96 14.43 20.89
C ARG A 209 -22.98 12.93 20.62
N ASP A 210 -22.98 12.14 21.67
CA ASP A 210 -23.12 10.68 21.59
C ASP A 210 -24.41 10.30 20.87
N PHE A 211 -24.37 9.19 20.14
CA PHE A 211 -25.51 8.66 19.39
C PHE A 211 -25.41 7.14 19.27
N GLU A 212 -26.52 6.53 18.86
CA GLU A 212 -26.63 5.07 18.63
C GLU A 212 -27.14 4.79 17.22
N VAL A 213 -26.51 3.82 16.55
CA VAL A 213 -26.94 3.33 15.22
C VAL A 213 -26.73 1.82 15.18
N ALA A 214 -27.74 1.08 14.71
CA ALA A 214 -27.71 -0.37 14.57
C ALA A 214 -27.33 -1.11 15.88
N GLY A 215 -27.75 -0.60 17.04
CA GLY A 215 -27.46 -1.17 18.36
C GLY A 215 -26.03 -0.94 18.86
N LYS A 216 -25.24 -0.09 18.16
CA LYS A 216 -23.88 0.30 18.57
C LYS A 216 -23.85 1.77 18.97
N HIS A 217 -23.21 2.04 20.10
CA HIS A 217 -22.99 3.38 20.64
C HIS A 217 -21.72 4.01 20.07
N TYR A 218 -21.81 5.28 19.68
CA TYR A 218 -20.71 6.08 19.16
C TYR A 218 -20.55 7.38 19.94
N PRO A 219 -19.33 7.76 20.34
CA PRO A 219 -19.10 8.99 21.09
C PRO A 219 -19.19 10.23 20.20
N ALA A 220 -19.42 11.37 20.84
CA ALA A 220 -19.23 12.68 20.23
C ALA A 220 -17.85 12.79 19.56
N GLY A 221 -17.77 13.49 18.44
CA GLY A 221 -16.53 13.58 17.66
C GLY A 221 -16.31 12.45 16.65
N SER A 222 -17.14 11.39 16.66
CA SER A 222 -17.14 10.38 15.60
C SER A 222 -17.54 11.01 14.26
N TYR A 223 -17.04 10.46 13.16
CA TYR A 223 -17.32 10.96 11.82
C TYR A 223 -18.27 10.05 11.05
N VAL A 224 -19.10 10.66 10.21
CA VAL A 224 -20.09 9.98 9.38
C VAL A 224 -19.93 10.40 7.92
N VAL A 225 -19.88 9.41 7.03
CA VAL A 225 -19.87 9.62 5.58
C VAL A 225 -21.10 8.92 4.99
N LYS A 226 -22.06 9.71 4.47
CA LYS A 226 -23.26 9.17 3.82
C LYS A 226 -23.06 9.11 2.31
N PRO A 227 -23.31 7.96 1.63
CA PRO A 227 -23.17 7.82 0.18
C PRO A 227 -24.21 8.59 -0.66
N ALA A 228 -25.24 9.17 -0.03
CA ALA A 228 -26.23 10.01 -0.74
C ALA A 228 -25.63 11.36 -1.17
N GLN A 229 -24.60 11.29 -2.03
CA GLN A 229 -23.83 12.42 -2.55
C GLN A 229 -23.54 12.22 -4.03
N ALA A 230 -23.21 13.32 -4.73
CA ALA A 230 -22.93 13.30 -6.17
C ALA A 230 -21.76 12.36 -6.54
N PHE A 231 -20.77 12.22 -5.65
CA PHE A 231 -19.60 11.37 -5.83
C PHE A 231 -19.71 10.04 -5.06
N ARG A 232 -20.95 9.51 -4.95
CA ARG A 232 -21.20 8.20 -4.36
C ARG A 232 -20.24 7.09 -4.85
N PRO A 233 -19.94 6.95 -6.15
CA PRO A 233 -19.00 5.92 -6.62
C PRO A 233 -17.63 6.03 -5.97
N HIS A 234 -17.11 7.26 -5.76
CA HIS A 234 -15.84 7.48 -5.09
C HIS A 234 -15.88 7.07 -3.61
N ILE A 235 -16.99 7.38 -2.93
CA ILE A 235 -17.16 6.95 -1.52
C ILE A 235 -17.10 5.43 -1.41
N LEU A 236 -17.85 4.72 -2.26
CA LEU A 236 -17.84 3.26 -2.27
C LEU A 236 -16.42 2.71 -2.57
N ASP A 237 -15.75 3.27 -3.57
CA ASP A 237 -14.40 2.85 -3.96
C ASP A 237 -13.37 2.99 -2.83
N MET A 238 -13.52 3.98 -1.96
CA MET A 238 -12.61 4.26 -0.84
C MET A 238 -12.83 3.36 0.38
N PHE A 239 -14.05 2.84 0.56
CA PHE A 239 -14.42 2.02 1.72
C PHE A 239 -14.65 0.55 1.40
N GLU A 240 -15.23 0.22 0.23
CA GLU A 240 -15.60 -1.15 -0.12
C GLU A 240 -14.43 -1.90 -0.79
N PRO A 241 -14.38 -3.22 -0.68
CA PRO A 241 -13.43 -4.03 -1.45
C PRO A 241 -13.60 -3.80 -2.96
N GLN A 242 -12.50 -3.65 -3.68
CA GLN A 242 -12.51 -3.81 -5.12
C GLN A 242 -12.54 -5.32 -5.43
N ASP A 243 -13.47 -5.73 -6.27
CA ASP A 243 -13.61 -7.09 -6.72
C ASP A 243 -13.17 -7.17 -8.19
N TYR A 244 -11.91 -7.55 -8.38
CA TYR A 244 -11.31 -7.65 -9.71
C TYR A 244 -11.71 -8.98 -10.36
N PRO A 245 -12.15 -9.01 -11.63
CA PRO A 245 -12.53 -10.25 -12.31
C PRO A 245 -11.32 -11.17 -12.56
N ASN A 246 -11.59 -12.46 -12.72
CA ASN A 246 -10.60 -13.41 -13.22
C ASN A 246 -10.36 -13.16 -14.71
N ASP A 247 -9.38 -12.33 -15.05
CA ASP A 247 -9.09 -11.86 -16.41
C ASP A 247 -7.90 -12.65 -17.00
N PHE A 248 -8.20 -13.60 -17.89
CA PHE A 248 -7.24 -14.48 -18.55
C PHE A 248 -7.28 -14.31 -20.05
N GLU A 249 -6.17 -14.56 -20.74
CA GLU A 249 -6.10 -14.52 -22.21
C GLU A 249 -7.06 -15.52 -22.87
N TYR A 250 -7.24 -16.68 -22.23
CA TYR A 250 -8.18 -17.73 -22.56
C TYR A 250 -8.39 -18.64 -21.35
N GLU A 251 -9.39 -19.46 -21.33
CA GLU A 251 -9.68 -20.39 -20.23
C GLU A 251 -8.50 -21.31 -19.94
N GLY A 252 -7.97 -21.26 -18.70
CA GLY A 252 -6.76 -21.99 -18.28
C GLY A 252 -5.45 -21.38 -18.79
N GLY A 253 -5.52 -20.24 -19.48
CA GLY A 253 -4.35 -19.50 -19.98
C GLY A 253 -3.69 -18.59 -18.94
N PRO A 254 -2.68 -17.81 -19.36
CA PRO A 254 -2.03 -16.85 -18.47
C PRO A 254 -2.96 -15.69 -18.14
N PRO A 255 -2.84 -15.11 -16.92
CA PRO A 255 -3.60 -13.94 -16.52
C PRO A 255 -3.18 -12.71 -17.33
N ILE A 256 -4.17 -11.89 -17.69
CA ILE A 256 -3.94 -10.56 -18.28
C ILE A 256 -3.60 -9.62 -17.10
N PRO A 257 -2.40 -9.03 -17.07
CA PRO A 257 -2.02 -8.17 -15.96
C PRO A 257 -2.91 -6.92 -15.88
N PRO A 258 -3.28 -6.43 -14.68
CA PRO A 258 -3.88 -5.11 -14.55
C PRO A 258 -2.89 -4.04 -15.02
N TYR A 259 -3.41 -2.90 -15.44
CA TYR A 259 -2.57 -1.76 -15.83
C TYR A 259 -1.64 -1.34 -14.69
N ASP A 260 -2.17 -1.26 -13.46
CA ASP A 260 -1.41 -0.88 -12.27
C ASP A 260 -1.83 -1.72 -11.05
N ASN A 261 -3.01 -1.48 -10.47
CA ASN A 261 -3.50 -2.16 -9.28
C ASN A 261 -4.77 -2.97 -9.57
N ALA A 262 -4.95 -4.10 -8.89
CA ALA A 262 -6.20 -4.85 -8.89
C ALA A 262 -7.10 -4.45 -7.72
N GLY A 263 -6.51 -4.09 -6.57
CA GLY A 263 -7.23 -3.60 -5.41
C GLY A 263 -6.36 -2.74 -4.51
N TYR A 264 -6.96 -1.69 -3.92
CA TYR A 264 -6.20 -0.73 -3.11
C TYR A 264 -7.05 -0.08 -2.01
N THR A 265 -8.26 -0.58 -1.71
CA THR A 265 -9.21 0.02 -0.76
C THR A 265 -8.51 0.82 0.34
N LEU A 266 -8.57 2.15 0.27
CA LEU A 266 -7.71 3.01 1.08
C LEU A 266 -8.02 2.88 2.58
N ALA A 267 -9.29 2.71 2.95
CA ALA A 267 -9.65 2.49 4.34
C ALA A 267 -8.95 1.25 4.94
N PHE A 268 -8.81 0.17 4.16
CA PHE A 268 -8.14 -1.06 4.60
C PHE A 268 -6.63 -0.85 4.73
N THR A 269 -5.99 -0.33 3.70
CA THR A 269 -4.53 -0.13 3.70
C THR A 269 -4.08 0.90 4.74
N MET A 270 -4.91 1.90 5.04
CA MET A 270 -4.65 2.83 6.14
C MET A 270 -4.95 2.26 7.53
N GLY A 271 -5.57 1.07 7.62
CA GLY A 271 -5.92 0.43 8.89
C GLY A 271 -7.06 1.11 9.64
N ILE A 272 -7.95 1.80 8.91
CA ILE A 272 -9.08 2.54 9.48
C ILE A 272 -10.17 1.58 9.96
N GLU A 273 -10.67 1.81 11.17
CA GLU A 273 -11.85 1.15 11.69
C GLU A 273 -13.10 1.94 11.32
N PHE A 274 -14.06 1.26 10.70
CA PHE A 274 -15.34 1.85 10.34
C PHE A 274 -16.46 0.82 10.37
N ASP A 275 -17.67 1.29 10.65
CA ASP A 275 -18.87 0.46 10.58
C ASP A 275 -19.64 0.78 9.29
N ARG A 276 -20.00 -0.27 8.59
CA ARG A 276 -20.80 -0.25 7.36
C ARG A 276 -22.29 -0.34 7.73
N ILE A 277 -23.04 0.73 7.58
CA ILE A 277 -24.45 0.81 7.97
C ILE A 277 -25.35 0.58 6.76
N LEU A 278 -26.15 -0.47 6.81
CA LEU A 278 -27.06 -0.85 5.72
C LEU A 278 -28.42 -0.16 5.78
N GLU A 279 -28.87 0.19 6.96
CA GLU A 279 -30.16 0.81 7.18
C GLU A 279 -30.07 2.35 7.14
N SER A 280 -31.17 3.00 6.84
CA SER A 280 -31.26 4.46 6.92
C SER A 280 -31.12 4.90 8.37
N PHE A 281 -30.31 5.90 8.61
CA PHE A 281 -30.09 6.45 9.94
C PHE A 281 -29.92 7.96 9.91
N ASP A 282 -30.19 8.59 11.04
CA ASP A 282 -29.90 10.00 11.29
C ASP A 282 -29.35 10.18 12.70
N GLY A 283 -28.92 11.40 13.03
CA GLY A 283 -28.33 11.69 14.31
C GLY A 283 -27.85 13.14 14.44
N PRO A 284 -27.16 13.47 15.53
CA PRO A 284 -26.66 14.82 15.80
C PRO A 284 -25.42 15.13 14.93
N PHE A 285 -25.61 15.13 13.62
CA PHE A 285 -24.55 15.24 12.63
C PHE A 285 -24.46 16.64 12.05
N GLU A 286 -23.29 17.26 12.16
CA GLU A 286 -22.99 18.54 11.51
C GLU A 286 -21.97 18.33 10.40
N LYS A 287 -22.25 18.95 9.24
CA LYS A 287 -21.28 19.00 8.13
C LYS A 287 -20.04 19.76 8.57
N ILE A 288 -18.86 19.14 8.38
CA ILE A 288 -17.61 19.87 8.63
C ILE A 288 -17.34 20.89 7.53
N ASN A 289 -16.79 22.03 7.91
CA ASN A 289 -16.34 23.08 7.00
C ASN A 289 -14.81 23.03 6.91
N GLY A 290 -14.28 22.80 5.71
CA GLY A 290 -12.84 22.58 5.53
C GLY A 290 -12.40 21.16 5.89
N PHE A 291 -11.17 21.01 6.35
CA PHE A 291 -10.60 19.71 6.73
C PHE A 291 -11.02 19.27 8.12
N ALA A 292 -11.15 17.96 8.30
CA ALA A 292 -11.27 17.37 9.62
C ALA A 292 -9.97 17.59 10.42
N THR A 293 -10.13 17.82 11.71
CA THR A 293 -9.00 17.94 12.63
C THR A 293 -9.03 16.78 13.64
N PRO A 294 -7.89 16.24 14.07
CA PRO A 294 -7.85 15.30 15.17
C PRO A 294 -8.52 15.92 16.41
N LEU A 295 -9.11 15.09 17.25
CA LEU A 295 -9.47 15.55 18.59
C LEU A 295 -8.19 15.99 19.29
N ALA A 296 -8.25 17.13 19.97
CA ALA A 296 -7.12 17.58 20.78
C ALA A 296 -6.76 16.48 21.79
N GLY A 297 -5.50 16.10 21.81
CA GLY A 297 -4.97 15.21 22.82
C GLY A 297 -4.88 15.89 24.19
N SER A 298 -4.33 15.20 25.15
CA SER A 298 -4.16 15.73 26.50
C SER A 298 -2.89 15.20 27.15
N VAL A 299 -2.36 15.96 28.11
CA VAL A 299 -1.37 15.46 29.06
C VAL A 299 -2.08 15.28 30.41
N THR A 300 -2.42 14.00 30.71
CA THR A 300 -3.10 13.65 31.97
C THR A 300 -2.09 13.34 33.07
N ASN A 301 -2.51 13.38 34.34
CA ASN A 301 -1.70 13.00 35.50
C ASN A 301 -0.30 13.67 35.52
N ALA A 302 -0.18 14.91 35.03
CA ALA A 302 1.11 15.57 34.79
C ALA A 302 1.80 16.07 36.05
N GLN A 303 1.05 16.31 37.14
CA GLN A 303 1.62 16.88 38.37
C GLN A 303 2.43 15.83 39.13
N GLY A 304 3.74 16.07 39.31
CA GLY A 304 4.63 15.16 40.01
C GLY A 304 4.91 13.86 39.25
N ALA A 305 4.62 13.82 37.95
CA ALA A 305 4.88 12.63 37.12
C ALA A 305 6.39 12.35 37.05
N ALA A 306 6.76 11.08 37.22
CA ALA A 306 8.12 10.58 36.97
C ALA A 306 8.41 10.44 35.47
N GLY A 307 7.36 10.34 34.66
CA GLY A 307 7.42 10.27 33.20
C GLY A 307 6.04 10.13 32.60
N PHE A 308 6.01 9.96 31.28
CA PHE A 308 4.79 9.94 30.48
C PHE A 308 4.75 8.71 29.59
N LEU A 309 3.56 8.15 29.40
CA LEU A 309 3.29 7.04 28.51
C LEU A 309 2.58 7.53 27.25
N LEU A 310 2.99 7.01 26.08
CA LEU A 310 2.39 7.25 24.78
C LEU A 310 2.08 5.91 24.10
N SER A 311 0.92 5.79 23.46
CA SER A 311 0.55 4.60 22.72
C SER A 311 1.42 4.44 21.48
N HIS A 312 1.94 3.24 21.25
CA HIS A 312 2.67 2.87 20.05
C HIS A 312 1.72 2.59 18.84
N GLU A 313 0.42 2.49 19.07
CA GLU A 313 -0.57 2.26 18.02
C GLU A 313 -0.76 3.48 17.10
N LEU A 314 -0.38 4.67 17.56
CA LEU A 314 -0.48 5.93 16.82
C LEU A 314 0.69 6.07 15.83
N ASN A 315 0.42 6.29 14.55
CA ASN A 315 1.48 6.57 13.58
C ASN A 315 2.24 7.86 13.90
N ASP A 316 1.54 8.90 14.37
CA ASP A 316 2.14 10.18 14.71
C ASP A 316 2.99 10.13 16.01
N ALA A 317 2.95 9.01 16.77
CA ALA A 317 3.91 8.75 17.84
C ALA A 317 5.36 8.68 17.34
N VAL A 318 5.56 8.34 16.05
CA VAL A 318 6.86 8.37 15.37
C VAL A 318 7.37 9.82 15.27
N VAL A 319 6.52 10.75 14.84
CA VAL A 319 6.88 12.20 14.81
C VAL A 319 7.24 12.69 16.18
N ALA A 320 6.43 12.34 17.20
CA ALA A 320 6.72 12.71 18.60
C ALA A 320 8.07 12.14 19.06
N THR A 321 8.36 10.89 18.75
CA THR A 321 9.62 10.23 19.08
C THR A 321 10.79 10.97 18.43
N ASN A 322 10.72 11.28 17.13
CA ASN A 322 11.80 11.98 16.43
C ASN A 322 12.05 13.39 17.00
N ARG A 323 10.99 14.14 17.31
CA ARG A 323 11.12 15.46 17.96
C ARG A 323 11.73 15.38 19.35
N LEU A 324 11.33 14.40 20.16
CA LEU A 324 11.92 14.17 21.49
C LEU A 324 13.41 13.82 21.40
N LEU A 325 13.78 12.92 20.48
CA LEU A 325 15.18 12.55 20.26
C LEU A 325 16.01 13.73 19.75
N ALA A 326 15.48 14.57 18.87
CA ALA A 326 16.15 15.78 18.38
C ALA A 326 16.42 16.81 19.51
N ASP A 327 15.56 16.86 20.54
CA ASP A 327 15.77 17.67 21.76
C ASP A 327 16.52 16.93 22.86
N ASN A 328 17.18 15.82 22.56
CA ASN A 328 17.95 15.00 23.50
C ASN A 328 17.12 14.48 24.68
N GLN A 329 15.80 14.28 24.52
CA GLN A 329 14.98 13.59 25.50
C GLN A 329 15.25 12.07 25.41
N GLU A 330 15.11 11.40 26.54
CA GLU A 330 15.16 9.95 26.58
C GLU A 330 13.81 9.36 26.20
N VAL A 331 13.81 8.31 25.37
CA VAL A 331 12.62 7.59 24.94
C VAL A 331 12.87 6.10 25.07
N TYR A 332 11.93 5.38 25.68
CA TYR A 332 12.02 3.94 25.90
C TYR A 332 10.79 3.21 25.38
N TRP A 333 10.96 2.04 24.83
CA TRP A 333 9.87 1.10 24.58
C TRP A 333 9.83 0.05 25.67
N LEU A 334 8.73 -0.07 26.37
CA LEU A 334 8.54 -1.09 27.40
C LEU A 334 8.41 -2.47 26.73
N THR A 335 9.20 -3.45 27.16
CA THR A 335 9.18 -4.81 26.57
C THR A 335 8.13 -5.71 27.20
N ALA A 336 7.52 -5.26 28.32
CA ALA A 336 6.45 -5.95 29.01
C ALA A 336 5.25 -5.03 29.22
N GLN A 337 4.10 -5.64 29.49
CA GLN A 337 2.89 -4.93 29.87
C GLN A 337 3.10 -4.16 31.18
N LEU A 338 2.55 -2.94 31.25
CA LEU A 338 2.56 -2.09 32.45
C LEU A 338 1.12 -1.86 32.93
N SER A 339 0.88 -2.02 34.23
CA SER A 339 -0.36 -1.58 34.89
C SER A 339 -0.12 -0.25 35.62
N ALA A 340 -0.75 0.82 35.19
CA ALA A 340 -0.65 2.15 35.80
C ALA A 340 -1.97 2.92 35.62
N ASN A 341 -2.29 3.83 36.53
CA ASN A 341 -3.48 4.69 36.47
C ASN A 341 -4.80 3.93 36.28
N GLY A 342 -4.92 2.71 36.79
CA GLY A 342 -6.10 1.84 36.60
C GLY A 342 -6.27 1.30 35.17
N ARG A 343 -5.24 1.39 34.34
CA ARG A 343 -5.20 0.90 32.96
C ARG A 343 -4.04 -0.08 32.75
N THR A 344 -4.16 -0.87 31.71
CA THR A 344 -3.13 -1.76 31.22
C THR A 344 -2.55 -1.21 29.91
N TYR A 345 -1.25 -1.03 29.88
CA TYR A 345 -0.49 -0.59 28.71
C TYR A 345 0.26 -1.80 28.14
N PRO A 346 0.12 -2.09 26.85
CA PRO A 346 0.77 -3.27 26.24
C PRO A 346 2.29 -3.10 26.13
N ALA A 347 2.98 -4.19 25.87
CA ALA A 347 4.37 -4.16 25.41
C ALA A 347 4.47 -3.25 24.16
N GLY A 348 5.59 -2.53 24.03
CA GLY A 348 5.77 -1.52 23.02
C GLY A 348 5.34 -0.11 23.45
N THR A 349 4.59 0.05 24.55
CA THR A 349 4.26 1.40 25.06
C THR A 349 5.50 2.26 25.21
N ILE A 350 5.42 3.47 24.70
CA ILE A 350 6.52 4.45 24.71
C ILE A 350 6.53 5.16 26.06
N TYR A 351 7.67 5.08 26.77
CA TYR A 351 7.89 5.78 28.03
C TYR A 351 8.89 6.92 27.85
N ILE A 352 8.54 8.10 28.36
CA ILE A 352 9.31 9.34 28.27
C ILE A 352 9.55 9.83 29.70
N PRO A 353 10.78 9.74 30.24
CA PRO A 353 11.08 10.29 31.57
C PRO A 353 10.80 11.80 31.68
N ALA A 354 10.28 12.24 32.79
CA ALA A 354 10.00 13.65 33.01
C ALA A 354 11.28 14.44 33.22
N ARG A 355 11.48 15.49 32.43
CA ARG A 355 12.50 16.53 32.58
C ARG A 355 11.80 17.90 32.60
N SER A 356 12.50 18.98 32.94
CA SER A 356 11.92 20.31 33.01
C SER A 356 11.28 20.78 31.68
N SER A 357 11.82 20.42 30.54
CA SER A 357 11.31 20.78 29.22
C SER A 357 10.26 19.82 28.69
N THR A 358 10.22 18.56 29.16
CA THR A 358 9.40 17.50 28.58
C THR A 358 7.93 17.86 28.46
N ARG A 359 7.33 18.33 29.56
CA ARG A 359 5.90 18.66 29.63
C ARG A 359 5.47 19.68 28.58
N GLY A 360 6.21 20.75 28.37
CA GLY A 360 5.88 21.79 27.39
C GLY A 360 5.91 21.26 25.97
N MET A 361 6.87 20.37 25.65
CA MET A 361 6.92 19.70 24.34
C MET A 361 5.71 18.79 24.11
N LEU A 362 5.33 18.01 25.13
CA LEU A 362 4.17 17.11 25.03
C LEU A 362 2.87 17.90 24.86
N GLU A 363 2.66 18.99 25.60
CA GLU A 363 1.51 19.89 25.49
C GLU A 363 1.37 20.48 24.07
N ALA A 364 2.47 20.86 23.42
CA ALA A 364 2.44 21.32 22.03
C ALA A 364 1.97 20.21 21.07
N MET A 365 2.46 18.98 21.23
CA MET A 365 2.10 17.82 20.39
C MET A 365 0.66 17.35 20.62
N THR A 366 0.03 17.61 21.76
CA THR A 366 -1.39 17.31 21.98
C THR A 366 -2.28 18.10 21.02
N THR A 367 -1.94 19.35 20.76
CA THR A 367 -2.73 20.23 19.89
C THR A 367 -2.41 19.99 18.42
N GLU A 368 -1.13 19.83 18.08
CA GLU A 368 -0.68 19.71 16.70
C GLU A 368 -0.97 18.32 16.10
N LEU A 369 -0.68 17.26 16.86
CA LEU A 369 -0.74 15.87 16.38
C LEU A 369 -1.96 15.10 16.93
N GLY A 370 -2.69 15.66 17.88
CA GLY A 370 -3.80 14.97 18.56
C GLY A 370 -3.36 13.83 19.48
N LEU A 371 -2.11 13.86 19.95
CA LEU A 371 -1.54 12.81 20.81
C LEU A 371 -1.93 13.02 22.27
N SER A 372 -2.19 11.91 22.97
CA SER A 372 -2.43 11.93 24.42
C SER A 372 -1.31 11.24 25.17
N PHE A 373 -0.84 11.88 26.22
CA PHE A 373 0.23 11.42 27.10
C PHE A 373 -0.29 11.21 28.52
N ASP A 374 -0.01 10.07 29.10
CA ASP A 374 -0.49 9.72 30.44
C ASP A 374 0.67 9.71 31.45
N GLY A 375 0.69 10.67 32.36
CA GLY A 375 1.72 10.79 33.40
C GLY A 375 1.67 9.63 34.38
N VAL A 376 2.82 9.12 34.79
CA VAL A 376 2.96 8.09 35.83
C VAL A 376 3.79 8.62 36.99
N GLY A 377 3.28 8.45 38.22
CA GLY A 377 3.96 8.97 39.45
C GLY A 377 5.23 8.19 39.81
N THR A 378 5.38 6.97 39.28
CA THR A 378 6.56 6.12 39.48
C THR A 378 7.08 5.67 38.13
N ALA A 379 8.38 5.78 37.93
CA ALA A 379 9.02 5.26 36.70
C ALA A 379 8.77 3.74 36.56
N PRO A 380 8.48 3.26 35.37
CA PRO A 380 8.39 1.83 35.08
C PRO A 380 9.69 1.13 35.48
N THR A 381 9.57 -0.15 35.88
CA THR A 381 10.70 -1.02 36.21
C THR A 381 10.75 -2.20 35.24
N GLY A 382 11.92 -2.82 35.07
CA GLY A 382 12.10 -3.96 34.19
C GLY A 382 12.76 -3.62 32.89
N ASN A 383 12.76 -4.57 31.94
CA ASN A 383 13.45 -4.44 30.66
C ASN A 383 12.75 -3.44 29.76
N ALA A 384 13.53 -2.62 29.07
CA ALA A 384 13.08 -1.67 28.06
C ALA A 384 14.10 -1.55 26.92
N LEU A 385 13.65 -1.09 25.78
CA LEU A 385 14.50 -0.70 24.67
C LEU A 385 14.68 0.81 24.68
N GLN A 386 15.89 1.29 24.96
CA GLN A 386 16.21 2.71 24.83
C GLN A 386 16.35 3.06 23.35
N VAL A 387 15.46 3.92 22.86
CA VAL A 387 15.47 4.41 21.48
C VAL A 387 16.51 5.53 21.36
N ARG A 388 17.27 5.51 20.27
CA ARG A 388 18.32 6.51 20.00
C ARG A 388 18.22 7.01 18.57
N PRO A 389 18.74 8.22 18.28
CA PRO A 389 18.92 8.68 16.91
C PRO A 389 19.76 7.68 16.11
N VAL A 390 19.39 7.46 14.86
CA VAL A 390 20.06 6.54 13.94
C VAL A 390 20.45 7.25 12.65
N ARG A 391 21.59 6.84 12.07
CA ARG A 391 22.07 7.30 10.77
C ARG A 391 21.48 6.39 9.70
N ILE A 392 20.61 6.96 8.85
CA ILE A 392 19.81 6.20 7.89
C ILE A 392 20.37 6.42 6.48
N GLY A 393 20.73 5.33 5.80
CA GLY A 393 21.02 5.31 4.37
C GLY A 393 19.85 4.72 3.59
N LEU A 394 19.27 5.50 2.68
CA LEU A 394 18.22 5.05 1.77
C LEU A 394 18.81 4.83 0.38
N TRP A 395 18.78 3.61 -0.11
CA TRP A 395 19.24 3.30 -1.46
C TRP A 395 18.41 4.02 -2.54
N ASP A 396 19.10 4.60 -3.51
CA ASP A 396 18.53 5.07 -4.75
C ASP A 396 19.49 4.78 -5.92
N ARG A 397 19.10 5.13 -7.12
CA ARG A 397 19.87 4.93 -8.36
C ARG A 397 19.82 6.17 -9.24
N TYR A 398 20.76 6.30 -10.17
CA TYR A 398 20.70 7.33 -11.21
C TYR A 398 19.37 7.25 -11.98
N GLY A 399 18.72 8.39 -12.17
CA GLY A 399 17.39 8.49 -12.75
C GLY A 399 16.24 8.22 -11.77
N GLY A 400 16.57 7.91 -10.51
CA GLY A 400 15.62 7.71 -9.42
C GLY A 400 14.94 6.35 -9.41
N SER A 401 14.39 6.00 -8.27
CA SER A 401 13.53 4.84 -8.02
C SER A 401 12.21 5.34 -7.43
N MET A 402 11.09 4.98 -8.05
CA MET A 402 9.76 5.40 -7.54
C MET A 402 9.53 4.93 -6.09
N PRO A 403 9.83 3.66 -5.71
CA PRO A 403 9.73 3.26 -4.30
C PRO A 403 10.65 4.06 -3.36
N SER A 404 11.88 4.40 -3.78
CA SER A 404 12.78 5.26 -2.98
C SER A 404 12.22 6.67 -2.82
N GLY A 405 11.66 7.23 -3.89
CA GLY A 405 11.02 8.55 -3.84
C GLY A 405 9.86 8.62 -2.84
N TRP A 406 9.01 7.59 -2.79
CA TRP A 406 7.94 7.51 -1.79
C TRP A 406 8.45 7.27 -0.37
N THR A 407 9.50 6.47 -0.20
CA THR A 407 10.14 6.27 1.11
C THR A 407 10.79 7.55 1.61
N ARG A 408 11.47 8.29 0.72
CA ARG A 408 12.03 9.61 1.00
C ARG A 408 10.95 10.58 1.46
N TRP A 409 9.83 10.66 0.73
CA TRP A 409 8.71 11.51 1.12
C TRP A 409 8.16 11.14 2.51
N LEU A 410 8.05 9.84 2.82
CA LEU A 410 7.62 9.40 4.16
C LEU A 410 8.62 9.80 5.24
N PHE A 411 9.93 9.68 5.00
CA PHE A 411 10.94 10.17 5.95
C PHE A 411 10.78 11.66 6.23
N GLU A 412 10.51 12.46 5.20
CA GLU A 412 10.24 13.90 5.35
C GLU A 412 8.95 14.15 6.17
N GLN A 413 7.87 13.40 5.91
CA GLN A 413 6.59 13.55 6.63
C GLN A 413 6.67 13.11 8.10
N PHE A 414 7.50 12.13 8.41
CA PHE A 414 7.70 11.61 9.77
C PHE A 414 8.95 12.15 10.45
N GLU A 415 9.59 13.14 9.86
CA GLU A 415 10.74 13.89 10.42
C GLU A 415 11.96 13.00 10.73
N PHE A 416 12.23 11.98 9.91
CA PHE A 416 13.47 11.20 9.98
C PHE A 416 14.61 11.90 9.23
N PRO A 417 15.79 12.11 9.86
CA PRO A 417 16.99 12.48 9.11
C PRO A 417 17.49 11.26 8.33
N PHE A 418 17.81 11.44 7.04
CA PHE A 418 18.32 10.36 6.18
C PHE A 418 19.28 10.91 5.13
N GLN A 419 20.07 10.01 4.55
CA GLN A 419 20.94 10.24 3.42
C GLN A 419 20.59 9.27 2.28
N LEU A 420 20.62 9.75 1.01
CA LEU A 420 20.53 8.87 -0.15
C LEU A 420 21.89 8.20 -0.37
N VAL A 421 21.87 6.89 -0.63
CA VAL A 421 23.06 6.06 -0.85
C VAL A 421 22.99 5.41 -2.22
N TYR A 422 24.04 5.55 -2.99
CA TYR A 422 24.14 5.05 -4.35
C TYR A 422 25.06 3.82 -4.44
N PRO A 423 24.95 3.01 -5.52
CA PRO A 423 25.71 1.77 -5.64
C PRO A 423 27.24 1.94 -5.49
N GLN A 424 27.81 3.03 -5.99
CA GLN A 424 29.26 3.26 -5.89
C GLN A 424 29.72 3.49 -4.45
N GLU A 425 28.95 4.20 -3.65
CA GLU A 425 29.19 4.42 -2.23
C GLU A 425 29.10 3.10 -1.45
N LEU A 426 28.05 2.30 -1.73
CA LEU A 426 27.90 0.99 -1.14
C LEU A 426 29.06 0.03 -1.48
N ASP A 427 29.55 0.08 -2.73
CA ASP A 427 30.70 -0.73 -3.18
C ASP A 427 32.03 -0.31 -2.48
N GLY A 428 32.11 0.92 -1.99
CA GLY A 428 33.27 1.45 -1.27
C GLY A 428 33.52 0.84 0.10
N GLY A 429 32.52 0.19 0.69
CA GLY A 429 32.63 -0.46 2.02
C GLY A 429 32.69 0.53 3.19
N ASN A 430 33.13 0.07 4.35
CA ASN A 430 33.17 0.83 5.62
C ASN A 430 31.83 1.42 6.05
N LEU A 431 30.73 0.84 5.61
CA LEU A 431 29.37 1.39 5.74
C LEU A 431 28.94 1.59 7.20
N ARG A 432 29.50 0.80 8.14
CA ARG A 432 29.18 0.91 9.58
C ARG A 432 29.69 2.20 10.21
N GLN A 433 30.70 2.85 9.61
CA GLN A 433 31.20 4.14 10.09
C GLN A 433 30.21 5.27 9.79
N GLU A 434 29.42 5.16 8.72
CA GLU A 434 28.51 6.20 8.26
C GLU A 434 27.05 5.92 8.63
N PHE A 435 26.64 4.65 8.65
CA PHE A 435 25.24 4.25 8.81
C PHE A 435 25.04 3.28 9.98
N ASP A 436 23.85 3.34 10.57
CA ASP A 436 23.32 2.38 11.52
C ASP A 436 22.29 1.46 10.85
N VAL A 437 21.56 1.99 9.87
CA VAL A 437 20.57 1.24 9.09
C VAL A 437 20.65 1.61 7.61
N LEU A 438 20.56 0.58 6.76
CA LEU A 438 20.47 0.72 5.31
C LEU A 438 19.11 0.17 4.83
N VAL A 439 18.43 0.95 4.01
CA VAL A 439 17.09 0.61 3.49
C VAL A 439 17.16 0.32 2.00
N PHE A 440 16.71 -0.88 1.62
CA PHE A 440 16.60 -1.34 0.24
C PHE A 440 15.14 -1.57 -0.13
N VAL A 441 14.60 -0.66 -0.91
CA VAL A 441 13.21 -0.71 -1.40
C VAL A 441 13.00 -1.83 -2.41
N ASN A 442 11.75 -2.07 -2.79
CA ASN A 442 11.42 -3.06 -3.82
C ASN A 442 12.22 -2.84 -5.11
N GLY A 443 12.88 -3.89 -5.59
CA GLY A 443 13.68 -3.88 -6.82
C GLY A 443 15.12 -3.39 -6.69
N ALA A 444 15.60 -3.08 -5.47
CA ALA A 444 16.97 -2.63 -5.26
C ALA A 444 18.00 -3.78 -5.36
N ILE A 445 17.74 -4.91 -4.69
CA ILE A 445 18.64 -6.06 -4.65
C ILE A 445 18.20 -7.11 -5.68
N PRO A 446 19.09 -7.54 -6.62
CA PRO A 446 18.76 -8.56 -7.61
C PRO A 446 18.62 -9.95 -6.99
N SER A 447 17.81 -10.83 -7.61
CA SER A 447 17.71 -12.23 -7.21
C SER A 447 18.98 -13.01 -7.54
N ARG A 448 19.42 -13.89 -6.64
CA ARG A 448 20.57 -14.81 -6.85
C ARG A 448 20.25 -15.77 -8.01
N GLY A 449 21.14 -15.95 -8.96
CA GLY A 449 21.06 -16.94 -10.04
C GLY A 449 20.26 -16.53 -11.29
N ARG A 450 19.54 -15.42 -11.29
CA ARG A 450 19.08 -14.83 -12.55
C ARG A 450 20.24 -14.03 -13.12
N GLY A 451 20.97 -14.62 -14.07
CA GLY A 451 21.94 -13.87 -14.87
C GLY A 451 21.34 -12.54 -15.29
N GLN A 452 22.11 -11.47 -15.24
CA GLN A 452 21.75 -10.05 -15.41
C GLN A 452 21.03 -9.74 -16.74
N ARG A 453 19.93 -10.43 -17.05
CA ARG A 453 18.98 -10.00 -18.06
C ARG A 453 17.85 -9.24 -17.39
N PHE A 454 18.20 -8.06 -16.85
CA PHE A 454 17.19 -7.05 -16.66
C PHE A 454 16.52 -6.77 -18.00
N ARG A 455 15.19 -6.81 -18.07
CA ARG A 455 14.43 -6.12 -19.12
C ARG A 455 14.77 -4.63 -18.99
N GLY A 456 15.72 -4.15 -19.79
CA GLY A 456 16.35 -2.86 -19.69
C GLY A 456 17.84 -2.91 -19.34
N GLY A 457 18.47 -4.09 -19.34
CA GLY A 457 19.92 -4.28 -19.17
C GLY A 457 20.71 -3.91 -20.39
N GLY A 458 20.67 -2.63 -20.78
CA GLY A 458 21.83 -2.00 -21.35
C GLY A 458 22.85 -1.77 -20.22
N THR A 459 24.13 -1.87 -20.50
CA THR A 459 25.15 -1.12 -19.80
C THR A 459 24.52 0.25 -19.54
N GLY A 460 24.46 0.69 -18.25
CA GLY A 460 23.83 1.97 -17.91
C GLY A 460 24.32 3.09 -18.83
N PRO A 461 23.75 4.29 -18.80
CA PRO A 461 24.14 5.35 -19.71
C PRO A 461 25.66 5.51 -19.69
N ASP A 462 26.26 5.74 -20.84
CA ASP A 462 27.69 5.98 -20.93
C ASP A 462 28.08 7.12 -19.97
N PRO A 463 28.97 6.90 -19.00
CA PRO A 463 29.35 7.93 -18.04
C PRO A 463 29.84 9.23 -18.68
N SER A 464 30.39 9.16 -19.91
CA SER A 464 30.82 10.33 -20.64
C SER A 464 29.67 11.26 -21.04
N THR A 465 28.46 10.71 -21.20
CA THR A 465 27.23 11.45 -21.57
C THR A 465 26.51 12.05 -20.36
N ILE A 466 26.94 11.70 -19.13
CA ILE A 466 26.29 12.13 -17.89
C ILE A 466 27.11 13.30 -17.29
N PRO A 467 26.45 14.40 -16.85
CA PRO A 467 27.09 15.46 -16.11
C PRO A 467 27.89 14.95 -14.92
N GLN A 468 29.05 15.54 -14.67
CA GLN A 468 30.01 15.02 -13.69
C GLN A 468 29.43 14.87 -12.29
N GLU A 469 28.57 15.79 -11.88
CA GLU A 469 27.91 15.80 -10.57
C GLU A 469 26.98 14.60 -10.31
N TYR A 470 26.51 13.92 -11.37
CA TYR A 470 25.63 12.74 -11.23
C TYR A 470 26.35 11.41 -11.46
N ARG A 471 27.63 11.41 -11.84
CA ARG A 471 28.34 10.16 -12.17
C ARG A 471 28.53 9.24 -10.98
N SER A 472 28.61 9.78 -9.77
CA SER A 472 28.64 9.00 -8.51
C SER A 472 27.37 8.20 -8.25
N GLN A 473 26.24 8.56 -8.89
CA GLN A 473 24.97 7.86 -8.75
C GLN A 473 24.82 6.65 -9.68
N LEU A 474 25.75 6.51 -10.64
CA LEU A 474 25.72 5.42 -11.61
C LEU A 474 26.07 4.08 -10.97
N GLY A 475 25.55 3.01 -11.55
CA GLY A 475 25.82 1.64 -11.12
C GLY A 475 24.57 0.86 -10.73
N SER A 476 24.77 -0.33 -10.24
CA SER A 476 23.72 -1.22 -9.73
C SER A 476 24.29 -2.07 -8.60
N ILE A 477 23.42 -2.53 -7.71
CA ILE A 477 23.78 -3.52 -6.68
C ILE A 477 24.19 -4.82 -7.37
N THR A 478 25.35 -5.35 -7.01
CA THR A 478 25.89 -6.60 -7.55
C THR A 478 26.23 -7.60 -6.45
N ALA A 479 26.16 -8.89 -6.82
CA ALA A 479 26.42 -9.98 -5.91
C ALA A 479 27.90 -10.10 -5.49
N ASP A 480 28.80 -9.63 -6.35
CA ASP A 480 30.25 -9.77 -6.19
C ASP A 480 30.92 -8.56 -5.53
N ARG A 481 30.30 -7.38 -5.55
CA ARG A 481 30.87 -6.18 -4.94
C ARG A 481 30.03 -5.65 -3.80
N THR A 482 28.77 -5.32 -4.05
CA THR A 482 27.90 -4.65 -3.07
C THR A 482 27.45 -5.59 -1.97
N VAL A 483 27.02 -6.82 -2.32
CA VAL A 483 26.49 -7.76 -1.33
C VAL A 483 27.51 -8.10 -0.23
N PRO A 484 28.81 -8.37 -0.51
CA PRO A 484 29.79 -8.58 0.53
C PRO A 484 29.90 -7.42 1.54
N GLN A 485 29.79 -6.17 1.06
CA GLN A 485 29.82 -4.99 1.93
C GLN A 485 28.59 -4.91 2.84
N LEU A 486 27.42 -5.32 2.33
CA LEU A 486 26.19 -5.39 3.14
C LEU A 486 26.29 -6.50 4.20
N MET A 487 26.90 -7.63 3.87
CA MET A 487 27.14 -8.71 4.83
C MET A 487 28.09 -8.23 5.93
N GLU A 488 29.22 -7.62 5.57
CA GLU A 488 30.17 -7.07 6.52
C GLU A 488 29.51 -5.99 7.42
N PHE A 489 28.70 -5.12 6.83
CA PHE A 489 27.93 -4.10 7.56
C PHE A 489 27.05 -4.73 8.65
N MET A 490 26.31 -5.81 8.34
CA MET A 490 25.49 -6.51 9.32
C MET A 490 26.34 -7.25 10.36
N GLU A 491 27.42 -7.92 9.96
CA GLU A 491 28.34 -8.60 10.87
C GLU A 491 28.93 -7.64 11.92
N GLN A 492 29.17 -6.39 11.51
CA GLN A 492 29.65 -5.31 12.38
C GLN A 492 28.57 -4.66 13.25
N GLY A 493 27.30 -5.09 13.14
CA GLY A 493 26.19 -4.60 13.96
C GLY A 493 25.27 -3.60 13.26
N GLY A 494 25.39 -3.42 11.96
CA GLY A 494 24.45 -2.65 11.14
C GLY A 494 23.12 -3.38 10.92
N THR A 495 22.07 -2.65 10.62
CA THR A 495 20.75 -3.20 10.27
C THR A 495 20.46 -2.96 8.80
N VAL A 496 20.03 -4.02 8.10
CA VAL A 496 19.53 -3.93 6.73
C VAL A 496 18.04 -4.17 6.73
N ILE A 497 17.27 -3.26 6.10
CA ILE A 497 15.83 -3.41 5.88
C ILE A 497 15.60 -3.62 4.39
N THR A 498 14.96 -4.71 4.04
CA THR A 498 14.61 -5.04 2.65
C THR A 498 13.09 -5.08 2.46
N ILE A 499 12.60 -4.53 1.35
CA ILE A 499 11.17 -4.49 1.03
C ILE A 499 10.93 -5.20 -0.30
N GLY A 500 9.88 -6.02 -0.36
CA GLY A 500 9.44 -6.69 -1.57
C GLY A 500 10.50 -7.61 -2.15
N SER A 501 10.81 -7.48 -3.45
CA SER A 501 11.78 -8.33 -4.13
C SER A 501 13.23 -8.21 -3.61
N SER A 502 13.56 -7.12 -2.91
CA SER A 502 14.88 -6.96 -2.26
C SER A 502 15.10 -7.94 -1.12
N ASN A 503 14.06 -8.67 -0.68
CA ASN A 503 14.18 -9.81 0.24
C ASN A 503 15.00 -10.98 -0.35
N SER A 504 15.42 -10.93 -1.63
CA SER A 504 16.47 -11.77 -2.19
C SER A 504 17.78 -11.72 -1.36
N MET A 505 17.98 -10.69 -0.52
CA MET A 505 19.08 -10.62 0.43
C MET A 505 19.16 -11.84 1.36
N ALA A 506 18.01 -12.44 1.70
CA ALA A 506 17.96 -13.69 2.46
C ALA A 506 18.74 -14.84 1.84
N GLN A 507 18.76 -14.93 0.49
CA GLN A 507 19.50 -15.95 -0.25
C GLN A 507 21.00 -15.67 -0.26
N TYR A 508 21.40 -14.41 -0.25
CA TYR A 508 22.82 -14.02 -0.16
C TYR A 508 23.38 -14.22 1.25
N ALA A 509 22.54 -14.06 2.25
CA ALA A 509 22.88 -14.34 3.65
C ALA A 509 22.78 -15.84 4.00
N ASP A 510 22.54 -16.69 3.00
CA ASP A 510 22.38 -18.14 3.13
C ASP A 510 21.42 -18.55 4.29
N LEU A 511 20.39 -17.73 4.52
CA LEU A 511 19.38 -18.03 5.53
C LEU A 511 18.60 -19.30 5.16
N PRO A 512 18.22 -20.15 6.14
CA PRO A 512 17.46 -21.37 5.90
C PRO A 512 15.98 -21.08 5.61
N LEU A 513 15.77 -20.29 4.56
CA LEU A 513 14.48 -19.90 4.02
C LEU A 513 14.39 -20.34 2.56
N THR A 514 13.25 -20.92 2.17
CA THR A 514 12.95 -21.27 0.79
C THR A 514 11.75 -20.49 0.28
N ASN A 515 11.54 -20.48 -1.03
CA ASN A 515 10.33 -19.93 -1.62
C ASN A 515 9.12 -20.76 -1.20
N HIS A 516 8.15 -20.13 -0.55
CA HIS A 516 6.90 -20.79 -0.15
C HIS A 516 6.00 -21.08 -1.37
N LEU A 517 6.05 -20.20 -2.38
CA LEU A 517 5.27 -20.26 -3.60
C LEU A 517 6.00 -21.11 -4.65
N ALA A 518 6.22 -22.37 -4.31
CA ALA A 518 6.89 -23.35 -5.14
C ALA A 518 6.15 -24.69 -5.09
N ASP A 519 6.29 -25.47 -6.17
CA ASP A 519 5.75 -26.82 -6.26
C ASP A 519 6.48 -27.85 -5.39
N GLY A 520 6.04 -29.11 -5.43
CA GLY A 520 6.67 -30.20 -4.67
C GLY A 520 8.13 -30.51 -5.06
N LYS A 521 8.60 -29.95 -6.20
CA LYS A 521 10.00 -30.07 -6.67
C LYS A 521 10.84 -28.86 -6.32
N GLY A 522 10.23 -27.82 -5.75
CA GLY A 522 10.89 -26.56 -5.39
C GLY A 522 10.94 -25.53 -6.53
N GLU A 523 10.28 -25.79 -7.67
CA GLU A 523 10.19 -24.86 -8.76
C GLU A 523 9.09 -23.81 -8.47
N PRO A 524 9.32 -22.51 -8.79
CA PRO A 524 8.31 -21.48 -8.58
C PRO A 524 7.01 -21.80 -9.31
N LEU A 525 5.87 -21.57 -8.67
CA LEU A 525 4.55 -21.70 -9.30
C LEU A 525 4.45 -20.82 -10.54
N THR A 526 3.78 -21.34 -11.56
CA THR A 526 3.53 -20.59 -12.79
C THR A 526 2.46 -19.52 -12.58
N ARG A 527 2.38 -18.53 -13.47
CA ARG A 527 1.33 -17.49 -13.38
C ARG A 527 -0.09 -18.02 -13.55
N SER A 528 -0.26 -19.18 -14.21
CA SER A 528 -1.55 -19.86 -14.33
C SER A 528 -1.96 -20.60 -13.05
N GLU A 529 -1.03 -20.89 -12.16
CA GLU A 529 -1.29 -21.51 -10.85
C GLU A 529 -1.44 -20.47 -9.74
N TYR A 530 -0.57 -19.46 -9.74
CA TYR A 530 -0.54 -18.42 -8.71
C TYR A 530 -0.27 -17.04 -9.31
N TYR A 531 -1.19 -16.09 -9.05
CA TYR A 531 -1.04 -14.71 -9.50
C TYR A 531 -1.82 -13.76 -8.59
N VAL A 532 -1.11 -12.89 -7.89
CA VAL A 532 -1.69 -11.89 -6.98
C VAL A 532 -1.12 -10.52 -7.32
N PRO A 533 -1.67 -9.82 -8.32
CA PRO A 533 -1.18 -8.50 -8.72
C PRO A 533 -1.72 -7.42 -7.79
N SER A 534 -0.87 -6.58 -7.27
CA SER A 534 -1.21 -5.30 -6.59
C SER A 534 -2.57 -5.30 -5.89
N SER A 535 -2.73 -6.14 -4.88
CA SER A 535 -3.96 -6.40 -4.13
C SER A 535 -3.76 -6.21 -2.63
N VAL A 536 -4.83 -6.16 -1.87
CA VAL A 536 -4.82 -6.07 -0.42
C VAL A 536 -5.13 -7.44 0.17
N LEU A 537 -4.21 -7.96 0.98
CA LEU A 537 -4.33 -9.26 1.65
C LEU A 537 -4.26 -9.07 3.17
N GLU A 538 -4.88 -9.96 3.93
CA GLU A 538 -4.74 -10.00 5.39
C GLU A 538 -3.62 -10.94 5.81
N VAL A 539 -2.81 -10.51 6.78
CA VAL A 539 -1.80 -11.34 7.46
C VAL A 539 -2.01 -11.33 8.97
N LYS A 540 -1.64 -12.44 9.61
CA LYS A 540 -1.52 -12.53 11.06
C LYS A 540 -0.16 -12.02 11.50
N VAL A 541 -0.11 -11.37 12.68
CA VAL A 541 1.07 -10.69 13.20
C VAL A 541 1.36 -11.16 14.63
N ASP A 542 2.61 -11.47 14.91
CA ASP A 542 3.13 -11.57 16.28
C ASP A 542 3.53 -10.18 16.78
N ASN A 543 2.56 -9.45 17.30
CA ASN A 543 2.75 -8.08 17.79
C ASN A 543 3.42 -8.00 19.18
N THR A 544 3.87 -9.12 19.74
CA THR A 544 4.75 -9.16 20.90
C THR A 544 6.22 -8.90 20.53
N ARG A 545 6.54 -8.96 19.24
CA ARG A 545 7.89 -8.69 18.74
C ARG A 545 8.11 -7.18 18.54
N PRO A 546 9.30 -6.67 18.89
CA PRO A 546 9.60 -5.25 18.75
C PRO A 546 9.38 -4.67 17.35
N LEU A 547 9.64 -5.46 16.28
CA LEU A 547 9.41 -5.03 14.90
C LEU A 547 7.92 -4.78 14.60
N ALA A 548 7.01 -5.38 15.38
CA ALA A 548 5.56 -5.26 15.23
C ALA A 548 4.87 -4.51 16.39
N TYR A 549 5.59 -3.83 17.26
CA TYR A 549 4.97 -3.02 18.30
C TYR A 549 4.00 -1.99 17.70
N GLY A 550 2.85 -1.84 18.32
CA GLY A 550 1.78 -0.96 17.86
C GLY A 550 1.00 -1.44 16.63
N VAL A 551 1.35 -2.58 16.06
CA VAL A 551 0.60 -3.23 14.97
C VAL A 551 -0.47 -4.14 15.56
N LYS A 552 -1.67 -4.19 14.94
CA LYS A 552 -2.72 -5.14 15.31
C LYS A 552 -2.28 -6.59 15.06
N ASN A 553 -2.91 -7.54 15.73
CA ASN A 553 -2.64 -8.98 15.53
C ASN A 553 -3.06 -9.50 14.14
N ARG A 554 -3.84 -8.71 13.39
CA ARG A 554 -4.18 -8.87 11.96
C ARG A 554 -4.10 -7.53 11.30
N VAL A 555 -3.52 -7.50 10.10
CA VAL A 555 -3.35 -6.25 9.35
C VAL A 555 -3.50 -6.51 7.86
N ASP A 556 -4.11 -5.55 7.17
CA ASP A 556 -4.21 -5.52 5.73
C ASP A 556 -2.88 -5.03 5.13
N VAL A 557 -2.28 -5.81 4.23
CA VAL A 557 -1.00 -5.52 3.58
C VAL A 557 -1.19 -5.34 2.08
N PHE A 558 -0.47 -4.39 1.49
CA PHE A 558 -0.42 -4.24 0.04
C PHE A 558 0.60 -5.23 -0.55
N PHE A 559 0.13 -6.11 -1.45
CA PHE A 559 0.88 -7.25 -1.94
C PHE A 559 0.86 -7.33 -3.47
N ASN A 560 2.02 -7.56 -4.09
CA ASN A 560 2.15 -7.65 -5.55
C ASN A 560 3.11 -8.77 -5.95
N ASN A 561 2.63 -10.02 -5.95
CA ASN A 561 3.45 -11.20 -6.22
C ASN A 561 4.79 -11.16 -5.46
N ASN A 562 4.77 -10.64 -4.23
CA ASN A 562 5.95 -10.45 -3.42
C ASN A 562 6.50 -11.80 -2.91
N PRO A 563 7.78 -11.86 -2.50
CA PRO A 563 8.35 -13.05 -1.88
C PRO A 563 7.60 -13.46 -0.62
N VAL A 564 7.35 -14.75 -0.51
CA VAL A 564 6.79 -15.41 0.68
C VAL A 564 7.74 -16.55 1.05
N PHE A 565 8.08 -16.67 2.32
CA PHE A 565 9.09 -17.61 2.77
C PHE A 565 8.49 -18.84 3.45
N ARG A 566 9.16 -19.97 3.24
CA ARG A 566 8.98 -21.21 3.99
C ARG A 566 10.24 -21.45 4.83
N PRO A 567 10.16 -21.52 6.16
CA PRO A 567 11.32 -21.81 6.99
C PRO A 567 11.72 -23.28 6.86
N ARG A 568 13.03 -23.55 6.83
CA ARG A 568 13.56 -24.90 7.05
C ARG A 568 13.61 -25.19 8.54
N PRO A 569 13.71 -26.47 8.98
CA PRO A 569 13.73 -26.82 10.40
C PRO A 569 14.78 -26.08 11.22
N GLU A 570 15.95 -25.79 10.64
CA GLU A 570 17.05 -25.06 11.27
C GLU A 570 16.88 -23.55 11.35
N ALA A 571 15.83 -22.97 10.76
CA ALA A 571 15.65 -21.52 10.66
C ALA A 571 15.66 -20.81 12.02
N GLN A 572 15.00 -21.41 13.02
CA GLN A 572 14.96 -20.84 14.36
C GLN A 572 16.36 -20.83 15.03
N LEU A 573 17.15 -21.86 14.82
CA LEU A 573 18.52 -21.95 15.33
C LEU A 573 19.44 -20.94 14.64
N ALA A 574 19.19 -20.68 13.35
CA ALA A 574 19.88 -19.65 12.57
C ALA A 574 19.41 -18.21 12.88
N GLY A 575 18.62 -18.02 13.93
CA GLY A 575 18.17 -16.68 14.33
C GLY A 575 17.04 -16.07 13.51
N VAL A 576 16.43 -16.84 12.60
CA VAL A 576 15.26 -16.39 11.84
C VAL A 576 13.99 -16.48 12.68
N ARG A 577 13.20 -15.42 12.69
CA ARG A 577 11.93 -15.34 13.41
C ARG A 577 10.84 -14.79 12.49
N PRO A 578 9.70 -15.49 12.33
CA PRO A 578 8.51 -14.93 11.70
C PRO A 578 7.96 -13.77 12.51
N VAL A 579 7.49 -12.73 11.83
CA VAL A 579 6.81 -11.57 12.41
C VAL A 579 5.37 -11.47 11.90
N ALA A 580 5.15 -11.73 10.59
CA ALA A 580 3.82 -11.83 10.01
C ALA A 580 3.76 -12.96 8.98
N TRP A 581 2.59 -13.61 8.90
CA TRP A 581 2.37 -14.75 7.99
C TRP A 581 0.91 -14.84 7.56
N PHE A 582 0.66 -15.54 6.47
CA PHE A 582 -0.69 -15.90 6.05
C PHE A 582 -1.17 -17.11 6.85
N ASP A 583 -2.30 -17.01 7.53
CA ASP A 583 -2.91 -18.09 8.32
C ASP A 583 -4.26 -18.52 7.76
N SER A 584 -4.50 -18.25 6.48
CA SER A 584 -5.72 -18.57 5.75
C SER A 584 -5.43 -18.87 4.30
N GLY A 585 -6.14 -19.83 3.72
CA GLY A 585 -6.17 -20.07 2.28
C GLY A 585 -6.96 -19.05 1.48
N THR A 586 -7.59 -18.06 2.14
CA THR A 586 -8.40 -17.00 1.50
C THR A 586 -8.10 -15.61 2.08
N PRO A 587 -6.85 -15.17 2.01
CA PRO A 587 -6.43 -13.91 2.62
C PRO A 587 -6.87 -12.65 1.87
N LEU A 588 -7.49 -12.75 0.69
CA LEU A 588 -7.85 -11.60 -0.14
C LEU A 588 -8.88 -10.71 0.56
N ARG A 589 -8.54 -9.42 0.69
CA ARG A 589 -9.40 -8.36 1.20
C ARG A 589 -9.94 -7.46 0.10
N SER A 590 -9.12 -7.14 -0.89
CA SER A 590 -9.49 -6.29 -2.04
C SER A 590 -8.57 -6.58 -3.22
N GLY A 591 -9.13 -6.71 -4.42
CA GLY A 591 -8.38 -6.93 -5.66
C GLY A 591 -8.53 -8.34 -6.23
N TRP A 592 -7.43 -8.90 -6.69
CA TRP A 592 -7.38 -10.20 -7.36
C TRP A 592 -6.30 -11.11 -6.75
N ALA A 593 -6.69 -12.32 -6.37
CA ALA A 593 -5.75 -13.29 -5.81
C ALA A 593 -6.06 -14.70 -6.37
N TRP A 594 -5.56 -14.96 -7.58
CA TRP A 594 -5.64 -16.29 -8.18
C TRP A 594 -4.67 -17.24 -7.50
N GLY A 595 -5.14 -18.43 -7.11
CA GLY A 595 -4.32 -19.39 -6.37
C GLY A 595 -3.93 -18.94 -4.96
N GLN A 596 -4.72 -18.05 -4.33
CA GLN A 596 -4.41 -17.50 -3.00
C GLN A 596 -4.21 -18.54 -1.90
N HIS A 597 -4.77 -19.76 -2.06
CA HIS A 597 -4.63 -20.86 -1.10
C HIS A 597 -3.17 -21.32 -0.94
N TYR A 598 -2.31 -21.07 -1.94
CA TYR A 598 -0.88 -21.34 -1.84
C TYR A 598 -0.16 -20.44 -0.83
N LEU A 599 -0.79 -19.35 -0.39
CA LEU A 599 -0.21 -18.45 0.62
C LEU A 599 -0.27 -19.03 2.04
N ASP A 600 -1.21 -19.93 2.32
CA ASP A 600 -1.47 -20.43 3.67
C ASP A 600 -0.20 -21.02 4.32
N GLY A 601 0.11 -20.58 5.53
CA GLY A 601 1.34 -20.94 6.27
C GLY A 601 2.61 -20.21 5.81
N GLY A 602 2.53 -19.37 4.77
CA GLY A 602 3.69 -18.64 4.24
C GLY A 602 4.07 -17.41 5.07
N ILE A 603 5.36 -17.20 5.32
CA ILE A 603 5.88 -16.05 6.07
C ILE A 603 5.95 -14.83 5.13
N ALA A 604 5.25 -13.76 5.51
CA ALA A 604 5.22 -12.49 4.80
C ALA A 604 6.29 -11.51 5.30
N ILE A 605 6.53 -11.46 6.62
CA ILE A 605 7.54 -10.61 7.26
C ILE A 605 8.36 -11.47 8.22
N ALA A 606 9.69 -11.34 8.15
CA ALA A 606 10.62 -12.03 9.03
C ALA A 606 11.76 -11.13 9.46
N GLU A 607 12.38 -11.46 10.58
CA GLU A 607 13.62 -10.89 11.06
C GLU A 607 14.69 -11.98 11.19
N ALA A 608 15.95 -11.61 10.98
CA ALA A 608 17.09 -12.50 11.17
C ALA A 608 18.27 -11.77 11.82
N LYS A 609 19.03 -12.48 12.64
CA LYS A 609 20.32 -11.99 13.16
C LYS A 609 21.42 -12.39 12.19
N ILE A 610 22.28 -11.42 11.83
CA ILE A 610 23.46 -11.64 11.01
C ILE A 610 24.66 -11.05 11.77
N GLY A 611 25.53 -11.91 12.30
CA GLY A 611 26.57 -11.44 13.19
C GLY A 611 26.01 -10.67 14.39
N ARG A 612 26.39 -9.41 14.55
CA ARG A 612 25.88 -8.52 15.59
C ARG A 612 24.69 -7.67 15.14
N GLY A 613 24.40 -7.64 13.84
CA GLY A 613 23.35 -6.83 13.23
C GLY A 613 22.07 -7.60 12.93
N ASN A 614 21.20 -6.98 12.15
CA ASN A 614 19.89 -7.51 11.80
C ASN A 614 19.61 -7.42 10.30
N LEU A 615 18.83 -8.36 9.81
CA LEU A 615 18.16 -8.29 8.52
C LEU A 615 16.64 -8.32 8.76
N PHE A 616 15.95 -7.25 8.42
CA PHE A 616 14.47 -7.19 8.44
C PHE A 616 13.94 -7.35 7.02
N MET A 617 13.12 -8.37 6.81
CA MET A 617 12.61 -8.77 5.50
C MET A 617 11.11 -8.50 5.43
N LEU A 618 10.73 -7.41 4.79
CA LEU A 618 9.34 -6.97 4.63
C LEU A 618 8.85 -7.40 3.24
N GLY A 619 8.16 -8.56 3.15
CA GLY A 619 7.66 -9.08 1.87
C GLY A 619 6.62 -8.17 1.24
N PRO A 620 5.53 -7.79 1.94
CA PRO A 620 4.57 -6.81 1.44
C PRO A 620 5.21 -5.44 1.15
N LEU A 621 4.57 -4.66 0.27
CA LEU A 621 5.00 -3.29 -0.03
C LEU A 621 4.48 -2.33 1.04
N VAL A 622 5.04 -2.42 2.24
CA VAL A 622 4.57 -1.72 3.47
C VAL A 622 4.56 -0.20 3.38
N LEU A 623 5.19 0.39 2.36
CA LEU A 623 5.27 1.84 2.12
C LEU A 623 4.67 2.26 0.77
N PHE A 624 3.93 1.37 0.10
CA PHE A 624 3.46 1.58 -1.27
C PHE A 624 2.80 2.95 -1.46
N ARG A 625 3.46 3.83 -2.20
CA ARG A 625 2.97 5.18 -2.55
C ARG A 625 2.52 6.02 -1.34
N GLY A 626 3.05 5.76 -0.15
CA GLY A 626 2.66 6.45 1.08
C GLY A 626 1.23 6.18 1.54
N GLN A 627 0.57 5.12 1.05
CA GLN A 627 -0.83 4.81 1.32
C GLN A 627 -1.04 3.87 2.52
N PRO A 628 -0.28 2.76 2.70
CA PRO A 628 -0.62 1.74 3.69
C PRO A 628 -0.17 2.12 5.10
N HIS A 629 -0.82 3.14 5.67
CA HIS A 629 -0.53 3.62 7.02
C HIS A 629 -0.64 2.51 8.09
N GLY A 630 -1.47 1.48 7.86
CA GLY A 630 -1.60 0.33 8.74
C GLY A 630 -0.32 -0.50 8.88
N THR A 631 0.62 -0.39 7.92
CA THR A 631 1.87 -1.17 7.89
C THR A 631 3.14 -0.36 8.10
N PHE A 632 3.06 0.97 8.20
CA PHE A 632 4.24 1.83 8.37
C PHE A 632 5.08 1.46 9.59
N LYS A 633 4.43 1.02 10.66
CA LYS A 633 5.10 0.65 11.93
C LYS A 633 6.15 -0.45 11.75
N PHE A 634 5.93 -1.45 10.88
CA PHE A 634 6.96 -2.46 10.61
C PHE A 634 8.27 -1.83 10.12
N PHE A 635 8.15 -0.82 9.29
CA PHE A 635 9.31 -0.11 8.74
C PHE A 635 9.95 0.82 9.76
N PHE A 636 9.16 1.67 10.42
CA PHE A 636 9.68 2.65 11.38
C PHE A 636 10.27 1.97 12.61
N ASN A 637 9.63 0.89 13.10
CA ASN A 637 10.20 0.08 14.18
C ASN A 637 11.56 -0.52 13.77
N GLY A 638 11.65 -1.02 12.53
CA GLY A 638 12.92 -1.52 11.99
C GLY A 638 14.03 -0.47 11.97
N ILE A 639 13.70 0.78 11.65
CA ILE A 639 14.64 1.92 11.73
C ILE A 639 15.12 2.12 13.17
N TYR A 640 14.20 2.26 14.12
CA TYR A 640 14.58 2.51 15.52
C TYR A 640 15.36 1.35 16.13
N LEU A 641 15.01 0.09 15.82
CA LEU A 641 15.69 -1.09 16.33
C LEU A 641 17.17 -1.15 15.96
N ALA A 642 17.59 -0.46 14.89
CA ALA A 642 19.00 -0.33 14.53
C ALA A 642 19.83 0.45 15.58
N GLY A 643 19.20 1.33 16.35
CA GLY A 643 19.84 2.16 17.35
C GLY A 643 19.45 1.85 18.79
N THR A 644 18.59 0.83 19.04
CA THR A 644 18.15 0.53 20.40
C THR A 644 19.20 -0.23 21.20
N ASN A 645 19.23 0.04 22.52
CA ASN A 645 19.93 -0.77 23.50
C ASN A 645 18.92 -1.32 24.52
N GLU A 646 19.09 -2.58 24.90
CA GLU A 646 18.37 -3.15 26.03
C GLU A 646 18.90 -2.52 27.33
N VAL A 647 18.01 -2.04 28.18
CA VAL A 647 18.30 -1.43 29.45
C VAL A 647 17.35 -1.94 30.52
N GLN A 648 17.78 -1.89 31.79
CA GLN A 648 16.95 -2.18 32.95
C GLN A 648 16.47 -0.85 33.56
N LEU A 649 15.16 -0.58 33.50
CA LEU A 649 14.58 0.56 34.18
C LEU A 649 14.39 0.26 35.68
N GLY A 650 14.56 1.27 36.54
CA GLY A 650 14.31 1.18 37.97
C GLY A 650 15.43 0.57 38.83
N GLU A 651 16.53 0.12 38.24
CA GLU A 651 17.74 -0.14 39.00
C GLU A 651 18.46 1.19 39.33
N VAL A 652 18.46 1.57 40.58
CA VAL A 652 19.40 2.59 41.07
C VAL A 652 20.80 2.05 40.81
N ALA A 653 21.57 2.72 39.95
CA ALA A 653 23.00 2.41 39.82
C ALA A 653 23.60 2.40 41.23
N THR A 654 23.79 1.20 41.80
CA THR A 654 24.61 1.04 42.98
C THR A 654 26.03 1.41 42.56
N GLY A 655 26.42 2.61 42.91
CA GLY A 655 27.68 3.21 42.53
C GLY A 655 28.82 2.24 42.90
N GLY A 656 29.56 1.84 41.89
CA GLY A 656 30.88 1.29 42.07
C GLY A 656 31.76 2.35 42.70
N GLN A 657 32.20 2.10 43.89
CA GLN A 657 33.31 2.81 44.54
C GLN A 657 34.60 2.55 43.76
#